data_9499e836e6662b141630d42c997b5c37
#
_entry.id   9499e836e6662b141630d42c997b5c37
#
_cell.length_a   1.000
_cell.length_b   1.000
_cell.length_c   1.000
_cell.angle_alpha   90.00
_cell.angle_beta   90.00
_cell.angle_gamma   90.00
#
_symmetry.space_group_name_H-M   'P 1'
#
loop_
_entity.id
_entity.type
_entity.pdbx_description
1 polymer ?
#
loop_
_entity_poly.entity_id
_entity_poly.type
_entity_poly.pdbx_seq_one_letter_code
_entity_poly.pdbx_strand_id
1 'polypeptide(L)'
;MNKRPFHACCRAALLCLGVAIAIPALFLTSAGAQAVPLLQEGKKTLFQRVVTHPGAQLFAEPGKKSLRTLTPFTVLYVYARSKGWVQIGSGTQQPDGWIEAARCTPWNQSLTLLFSPRTGRDPVLFFKSENGLNDVCQAPDMEERLDSLLAAAQSGNPAADLPIVASEPAETRGAVSEKRFYLMPILQMKDPYEGVKFLQVASIDPGNAAHQPTVTGAPRTGIAIVMDTSVSMKPYIDQSRNVVSAIYDQLERDGMTDNVGFAVVAFRSSPKATPKLGYTTRVISDFATAKNRSALEQRLAEAREAAVSSHDFNEDSLAGVYKAIESLRWDDYSSRLILLVTDAGPLRANDKYRSTPMAAREMNDFARQKGIWISTLHIKSPKGSGNHAYAEQNYRALSRLSGDRANYQAVNASTPARGAKEFNAVAAILASGMVEMVKNTAEGKIMTRPKETTPANLTPEEQARRLAADLGYAMQLEYLGRRNANRAPDVVSSWIADMDLKKLARGEHEPSVDVAVLLTKNQLNDLSVQLRSIIDNAERTKKTDARDFFQGILSASTRMARDPNAPTQGKSLAELDVLGEFLDGLPYRSDIMLLREDDWYRMSIGEQTAFINRLKSRLARYEEYDRDRDNWESFGQANAGDWVYRVPLTMLP
;
A
#
# COMPACT_ATOMS: atom_id res chain seq x y z
N MET A 1 -74.85 56.84 -3.31
CA MET A 1 -76.23 57.22 -3.81
C MET A 1 -76.48 56.34 -5.02
N ASN A 2 -77.49 55.48 -4.88
CA ASN A 2 -78.59 55.22 -5.86
C ASN A 2 -78.15 54.84 -7.29
N LYS A 3 -78.63 53.90 -7.96
CA LYS A 3 -79.74 52.91 -7.86
C LYS A 3 -79.64 52.06 -9.14
N ARG A 4 -79.99 50.82 -8.99
CA ARG A 4 -80.44 49.90 -10.04
C ARG A 4 -81.55 50.51 -10.93
N PRO A 5 -82.16 49.81 -11.91
CA PRO A 5 -82.05 48.47 -12.48
C PRO A 5 -82.52 48.28 -13.96
N PHE A 6 -82.66 47.06 -14.42
CA PHE A 6 -83.74 46.38 -15.20
C PHE A 6 -83.56 46.05 -16.67
N HIS A 7 -83.58 44.76 -16.92
CA HIS A 7 -84.42 43.94 -17.85
C HIS A 7 -84.41 44.34 -19.36
N ALA A 8 -84.46 43.47 -20.30
CA ALA A 8 -85.07 42.17 -20.51
C ALA A 8 -84.78 41.71 -21.97
N CYS A 9 -84.74 40.38 -22.09
CA CYS A 9 -85.35 39.52 -23.10
C CYS A 9 -85.29 39.87 -24.59
N CYS A 10 -84.77 39.02 -25.44
CA CYS A 10 -85.48 38.01 -26.25
C CYS A 10 -84.65 37.46 -27.41
N ARG A 11 -84.59 36.16 -27.48
CA ARG A 11 -84.72 35.24 -28.60
C ARG A 11 -83.93 35.34 -29.92
N ALA A 12 -83.10 34.32 -30.09
CA ALA A 12 -83.08 33.37 -31.20
C ALA A 12 -82.55 33.77 -32.53
N ALA A 13 -81.49 33.13 -32.93
CA ALA A 13 -81.41 32.35 -34.20
C ALA A 13 -80.11 31.54 -34.27
N LEU A 14 -80.22 30.27 -34.56
CA LEU A 14 -79.17 29.37 -34.92
C LEU A 14 -78.40 29.81 -36.16
N LEU A 15 -77.07 29.72 -36.05
CA LEU A 15 -76.22 29.46 -37.24
C LEU A 15 -75.00 28.69 -36.75
N CYS A 16 -74.91 27.43 -37.16
CA CYS A 16 -73.78 26.54 -37.01
C CYS A 16 -72.58 27.08 -37.81
N LEU A 17 -71.52 27.47 -37.12
CA LEU A 17 -70.17 27.53 -37.73
C LEU A 17 -69.24 26.72 -36.90
N GLY A 18 -68.78 25.60 -37.44
CA GLY A 18 -67.77 24.75 -36.84
C GLY A 18 -66.45 25.47 -36.70
N VAL A 19 -66.04 25.72 -35.47
CA VAL A 19 -64.69 26.13 -35.16
C VAL A 19 -63.97 24.89 -34.66
N ALA A 20 -63.06 24.40 -35.51
CA ALA A 20 -62.13 23.34 -35.16
C ALA A 20 -61.18 23.90 -34.11
N ILE A 21 -61.35 23.51 -32.86
CA ILE A 21 -60.37 23.77 -31.76
C ILE A 21 -59.22 22.81 -32.00
N ALA A 22 -58.12 23.29 -32.60
CA ALA A 22 -56.84 22.61 -32.62
C ALA A 22 -56.31 22.59 -31.15
N ILE A 23 -56.42 21.43 -30.49
CA ILE A 23 -55.73 21.15 -29.24
C ILE A 23 -54.24 21.04 -29.60
N PRO A 24 -53.34 21.90 -29.10
CA PRO A 24 -51.92 21.65 -29.25
C PRO A 24 -51.62 20.34 -28.47
N ALA A 25 -51.26 19.30 -29.20
CA ALA A 25 -50.65 18.12 -28.60
C ALA A 25 -49.38 18.60 -27.87
N LEU A 26 -49.47 18.70 -26.54
CA LEU A 26 -48.30 18.75 -25.70
C LEU A 26 -47.54 17.47 -25.97
N PHE A 27 -46.49 17.55 -26.75
CA PHE A 27 -45.42 16.57 -26.74
C PHE A 27 -44.80 16.63 -25.35
N LEU A 28 -45.29 15.79 -24.44
CA LEU A 28 -44.53 15.40 -23.29
C LEU A 28 -43.28 14.73 -23.84
N THR A 29 -42.21 15.50 -24.02
CA THR A 29 -40.89 14.93 -24.09
C THR A 29 -40.70 14.23 -22.75
N SER A 30 -40.86 12.90 -22.75
CA SER A 30 -40.37 12.07 -21.65
C SER A 30 -38.90 12.43 -21.50
N ALA A 31 -38.57 13.19 -20.46
CA ALA A 31 -37.19 13.28 -20.00
C ALA A 31 -36.76 11.84 -19.81
N GLY A 32 -35.93 11.31 -20.71
CA GLY A 32 -35.43 9.96 -20.61
C GLY A 32 -34.75 9.84 -19.26
N ALA A 33 -35.26 8.96 -18.42
CA ALA A 33 -34.64 8.64 -17.17
C ALA A 33 -33.19 8.28 -17.48
N GLN A 34 -32.24 9.06 -16.97
CA GLN A 34 -30.82 8.83 -17.18
C GLN A 34 -30.52 7.41 -16.68
N ALA A 35 -30.05 6.55 -17.56
CA ALA A 35 -29.75 5.17 -17.19
C ALA A 35 -28.61 5.19 -16.18
N VAL A 36 -28.85 4.64 -14.99
CA VAL A 36 -27.88 4.55 -13.91
C VAL A 36 -27.46 3.08 -13.76
N PRO A 37 -26.18 2.79 -13.49
CA PRO A 37 -25.73 1.43 -13.25
C PRO A 37 -26.46 0.76 -12.08
N LEU A 38 -26.58 -0.55 -12.13
CA LEU A 38 -27.21 -1.35 -11.08
C LEU A 38 -26.37 -1.27 -9.79
N LEU A 39 -27.04 -1.01 -8.68
CA LEU A 39 -26.41 -1.08 -7.37
C LEU A 39 -26.10 -2.54 -6.98
N GLN A 40 -25.06 -2.72 -6.19
CA GLN A 40 -24.79 -3.98 -5.51
C GLN A 40 -25.93 -4.28 -4.53
N GLU A 41 -26.18 -5.56 -4.30
CA GLU A 41 -27.25 -5.98 -3.40
C GLU A 41 -27.07 -5.38 -2.00
N GLY A 42 -28.12 -4.75 -1.51
CA GLY A 42 -28.14 -4.07 -0.20
C GLY A 42 -27.26 -2.80 -0.10
N LYS A 43 -26.69 -2.29 -1.21
CA LYS A 43 -25.89 -1.07 -1.24
C LYS A 43 -26.66 0.12 -1.83
N LYS A 44 -26.28 1.33 -1.42
CA LYS A 44 -26.91 2.59 -1.86
C LYS A 44 -26.04 3.39 -2.82
N THR A 45 -24.73 3.20 -2.77
CA THR A 45 -23.75 3.99 -3.52
C THR A 45 -22.83 3.14 -4.39
N LEU A 46 -22.72 1.83 -4.14
CA LEU A 46 -21.81 0.95 -4.83
C LEU A 46 -22.49 0.26 -6.02
N PHE A 47 -21.96 0.50 -7.21
CA PHE A 47 -22.45 -0.10 -8.44
C PHE A 47 -21.84 -1.48 -8.69
N GLN A 48 -22.63 -2.35 -9.38
CA GLN A 48 -22.12 -3.60 -9.89
C GLN A 48 -21.10 -3.35 -11.01
N ARG A 49 -20.02 -4.15 -11.00
CA ARG A 49 -18.98 -4.13 -12.02
C ARG A 49 -18.66 -5.53 -12.53
N VAL A 50 -18.18 -5.59 -13.76
CA VAL A 50 -17.67 -6.79 -14.39
C VAL A 50 -16.32 -6.54 -15.03
N VAL A 51 -15.53 -7.60 -15.17
CA VAL A 51 -14.27 -7.62 -15.90
C VAL A 51 -14.45 -8.46 -17.16
N THR A 52 -14.05 -7.94 -18.32
CA THR A 52 -14.17 -8.63 -19.61
C THR A 52 -13.13 -9.73 -19.77
N HIS A 53 -13.51 -10.82 -20.47
CA HIS A 53 -12.60 -11.88 -20.88
C HIS A 53 -12.01 -11.61 -22.28
N PRO A 54 -10.91 -12.29 -22.66
CA PRO A 54 -10.43 -12.28 -24.03
C PRO A 54 -11.54 -12.70 -25.02
N GLY A 55 -11.65 -11.95 -26.13
CA GLY A 55 -12.67 -12.20 -27.15
C GLY A 55 -14.06 -11.64 -26.82
N ALA A 56 -14.23 -10.88 -25.73
CA ALA A 56 -15.48 -10.16 -25.47
C ALA A 56 -15.77 -9.14 -26.57
N GLN A 57 -17.00 -9.10 -27.03
CA GLN A 57 -17.46 -8.17 -28.08
C GLN A 57 -18.60 -7.31 -27.53
N LEU A 58 -18.60 -6.05 -27.94
CA LEU A 58 -19.67 -5.10 -27.65
C LEU A 58 -20.74 -5.18 -28.72
N PHE A 59 -22.00 -5.24 -28.32
CA PHE A 59 -23.17 -5.28 -29.18
C PHE A 59 -24.11 -4.10 -28.88
N ALA A 60 -24.74 -3.51 -29.88
CA ALA A 60 -25.76 -2.50 -29.63
C ALA A 60 -26.99 -3.10 -28.91
N GLU A 61 -27.37 -4.31 -29.26
CA GLU A 61 -28.45 -5.11 -28.69
C GLU A 61 -28.07 -6.57 -28.65
N PRO A 62 -28.62 -7.35 -27.71
CA PRO A 62 -28.40 -8.81 -27.66
C PRO A 62 -28.69 -9.53 -28.99
N GLY A 63 -27.71 -10.32 -29.43
CA GLY A 63 -27.85 -11.13 -30.65
C GLY A 63 -27.75 -10.35 -31.98
N LYS A 64 -27.48 -9.06 -31.96
CA LYS A 64 -27.23 -8.28 -33.18
C LYS A 64 -25.74 -8.36 -33.59
N LYS A 65 -25.40 -7.69 -34.69
CA LYS A 65 -24.02 -7.60 -35.14
C LYS A 65 -23.14 -6.87 -34.08
N SER A 66 -21.95 -7.42 -33.79
CA SER A 66 -21.01 -6.80 -32.92
C SER A 66 -20.52 -5.44 -33.45
N LEU A 67 -20.39 -4.48 -32.56
CA LEU A 67 -19.88 -3.14 -32.86
C LEU A 67 -18.34 -3.12 -32.87
N ARG A 68 -17.72 -3.71 -31.86
CA ARG A 68 -16.27 -3.79 -31.70
C ARG A 68 -15.88 -4.90 -30.73
N THR A 69 -14.63 -5.36 -30.81
CA THR A 69 -14.04 -6.20 -29.79
C THR A 69 -13.59 -5.34 -28.62
N LEU A 70 -13.82 -5.81 -27.41
CA LEU A 70 -13.37 -5.13 -26.19
C LEU A 70 -11.97 -5.61 -25.83
N THR A 71 -11.20 -4.70 -25.24
CA THR A 71 -9.92 -5.06 -24.65
C THR A 71 -10.15 -6.08 -23.51
N PRO A 72 -9.41 -7.16 -23.44
CA PRO A 72 -9.48 -8.10 -22.33
C PRO A 72 -9.28 -7.39 -20.98
N PHE A 73 -9.98 -7.88 -19.97
CA PHE A 73 -9.85 -7.42 -18.58
C PHE A 73 -10.20 -5.95 -18.34
N THR A 74 -11.03 -5.38 -19.21
CA THR A 74 -11.59 -4.05 -18.98
C THR A 74 -12.67 -4.12 -17.90
N VAL A 75 -12.59 -3.22 -16.92
CA VAL A 75 -13.61 -3.05 -15.86
C VAL A 75 -14.73 -2.17 -16.38
N LEU A 76 -15.97 -2.67 -16.30
CA LEU A 76 -17.16 -2.00 -16.82
C LEU A 76 -18.28 -2.00 -15.77
N TYR A 77 -19.06 -0.94 -15.74
CA TYR A 77 -20.28 -0.86 -14.92
C TYR A 77 -21.42 -1.66 -15.56
N VAL A 78 -22.26 -2.27 -14.72
CA VAL A 78 -23.42 -3.05 -15.17
C VAL A 78 -24.67 -2.20 -15.06
N TYR A 79 -25.40 -2.05 -16.17
CA TYR A 79 -26.65 -1.31 -16.26
C TYR A 79 -27.89 -2.21 -16.24
N ALA A 80 -27.81 -3.35 -16.89
CA ALA A 80 -28.89 -4.33 -16.92
C ALA A 80 -28.37 -5.76 -17.15
N ARG A 81 -29.18 -6.75 -16.81
CA ARG A 81 -28.95 -8.16 -17.11
C ARG A 81 -30.15 -8.73 -17.82
N SER A 82 -29.93 -9.49 -18.88
CA SER A 82 -30.96 -10.20 -19.64
C SER A 82 -30.40 -11.54 -20.07
N LYS A 83 -31.25 -12.54 -20.31
CA LYS A 83 -30.90 -13.93 -20.65
C LYS A 83 -29.55 -14.12 -21.36
N GLY A 84 -28.48 -14.37 -20.58
CA GLY A 84 -27.13 -14.57 -21.10
C GLY A 84 -26.36 -13.29 -21.55
N TRP A 85 -26.91 -12.11 -21.31
CA TRP A 85 -26.34 -10.82 -21.70
C TRP A 85 -26.25 -9.86 -20.51
N VAL A 86 -25.25 -8.97 -20.57
CA VAL A 86 -25.02 -7.90 -19.59
C VAL A 86 -24.92 -6.58 -20.34
N GLN A 87 -25.74 -5.61 -19.97
CA GLN A 87 -25.60 -4.25 -20.47
C GLN A 87 -24.52 -3.54 -19.65
N ILE A 88 -23.56 -2.97 -20.34
CA ILE A 88 -22.37 -2.40 -19.73
C ILE A 88 -22.10 -0.97 -20.20
N GLY A 89 -21.35 -0.25 -19.39
CA GLY A 89 -20.83 1.07 -19.73
C GLY A 89 -19.45 1.30 -19.10
N SER A 90 -18.65 2.10 -19.80
CA SER A 90 -17.31 2.51 -19.34
C SER A 90 -17.37 3.58 -18.23
N GLY A 91 -18.52 4.20 -18.03
CA GLY A 91 -18.79 5.19 -17.00
C GLY A 91 -20.16 5.00 -16.36
N THR A 92 -20.55 5.93 -15.47
CA THR A 92 -21.82 5.89 -14.73
C THR A 92 -22.94 6.74 -15.37
N GLN A 93 -22.68 7.36 -16.53
CA GLN A 93 -23.62 8.30 -17.14
C GLN A 93 -24.58 7.64 -18.11
N GLN A 94 -24.08 6.66 -18.89
CA GLN A 94 -24.87 5.95 -19.92
C GLN A 94 -24.24 4.61 -20.23
N PRO A 95 -25.05 3.62 -20.68
CA PRO A 95 -24.53 2.34 -21.14
C PRO A 95 -23.89 2.48 -22.54
N ASP A 96 -22.81 1.71 -22.78
CA ASP A 96 -22.14 1.64 -24.08
C ASP A 96 -22.79 0.57 -24.99
N GLY A 97 -23.42 -0.46 -24.42
CA GLY A 97 -24.01 -1.58 -25.14
C GLY A 97 -24.11 -2.84 -24.33
N TRP A 98 -24.08 -4.00 -25.00
CA TRP A 98 -24.28 -5.32 -24.42
C TRP A 98 -23.06 -6.23 -24.68
N ILE A 99 -22.77 -7.09 -23.72
CA ILE A 99 -21.78 -8.18 -23.84
C ILE A 99 -22.42 -9.51 -23.44
N GLU A 100 -21.89 -10.61 -23.96
CA GLU A 100 -22.30 -11.94 -23.50
C GLU A 100 -21.87 -12.17 -22.05
N ALA A 101 -22.77 -12.67 -21.21
CA ALA A 101 -22.48 -12.92 -19.79
C ALA A 101 -21.32 -13.92 -19.61
N ALA A 102 -21.17 -14.90 -20.54
CA ALA A 102 -20.07 -15.84 -20.55
C ALA A 102 -18.69 -15.19 -20.85
N ARG A 103 -18.69 -13.95 -21.35
CA ARG A 103 -17.49 -13.18 -21.68
C ARG A 103 -17.11 -12.13 -20.65
N CYS A 104 -17.65 -12.23 -19.43
CA CYS A 104 -17.27 -11.36 -18.31
C CYS A 104 -17.45 -12.08 -16.97
N THR A 105 -16.74 -11.60 -15.97
CA THR A 105 -16.84 -12.06 -14.58
C THR A 105 -17.26 -10.90 -13.68
N PRO A 106 -18.21 -11.09 -12.74
CA PRO A 106 -18.54 -10.10 -11.72
C PRO A 106 -17.31 -9.75 -10.86
N TRP A 107 -17.11 -8.46 -10.61
CA TRP A 107 -16.03 -7.97 -9.77
C TRP A 107 -16.48 -6.76 -8.94
N ASN A 108 -17.30 -7.03 -7.96
CA ASN A 108 -17.98 -6.00 -7.18
C ASN A 108 -17.12 -5.39 -6.07
N GLN A 109 -16.31 -6.20 -5.39
CA GLN A 109 -15.55 -5.77 -4.20
C GLN A 109 -14.29 -4.97 -4.51
N SER A 110 -13.87 -4.92 -5.78
CA SER A 110 -12.64 -4.19 -6.20
C SER A 110 -11.37 -4.64 -5.46
N LEU A 111 -11.31 -5.90 -5.03
CA LEU A 111 -10.13 -6.48 -4.43
C LEU A 111 -9.11 -6.83 -5.51
N THR A 112 -7.86 -6.53 -5.24
CA THR A 112 -6.74 -6.84 -6.11
C THR A 112 -5.59 -7.46 -5.32
N LEU A 113 -4.77 -8.22 -6.03
CA LEU A 113 -3.61 -8.88 -5.49
C LEU A 113 -2.39 -7.96 -5.56
N LEU A 114 -1.55 -8.02 -4.53
CA LEU A 114 -0.20 -7.48 -4.50
C LEU A 114 0.76 -8.61 -4.16
N PHE A 115 1.77 -8.84 -5.01
CA PHE A 115 2.82 -9.79 -4.66
C PHE A 115 3.71 -9.23 -3.56
N SER A 116 3.97 -10.01 -2.51
CA SER A 116 4.96 -9.64 -1.53
C SER A 116 6.38 -9.71 -2.14
N PRO A 117 7.36 -8.97 -1.60
CA PRO A 117 8.74 -9.04 -2.11
C PRO A 117 9.27 -10.47 -2.12
N ARG A 118 10.00 -10.86 -3.18
CA ARG A 118 10.53 -12.23 -3.36
C ARG A 118 11.80 -12.52 -2.56
N THR A 119 12.05 -11.77 -1.53
CA THR A 119 13.17 -12.00 -0.63
C THR A 119 12.85 -13.13 0.34
N GLY A 120 13.32 -14.33 0.03
CA GLY A 120 13.15 -15.49 0.92
C GLY A 120 11.87 -16.28 0.73
N ARG A 121 11.13 -16.10 -0.36
CA ARG A 121 10.00 -16.93 -0.76
C ARG A 121 10.10 -17.42 -2.19
N ASP A 122 9.35 -18.47 -2.53
CA ASP A 122 9.26 -18.98 -3.88
C ASP A 122 8.24 -18.20 -4.75
N PRO A 123 8.31 -18.31 -6.10
CA PRO A 123 7.29 -17.76 -6.98
C PRO A 123 5.91 -18.32 -6.67
N VAL A 124 4.89 -17.48 -6.74
CA VAL A 124 3.49 -17.92 -6.65
C VAL A 124 3.15 -18.80 -7.85
N LEU A 125 2.56 -19.96 -7.61
CA LEU A 125 2.03 -20.85 -8.64
C LEU A 125 0.55 -20.57 -8.87
N PHE A 126 0.14 -20.54 -10.14
CA PHE A 126 -1.24 -20.34 -10.56
C PHE A 126 -1.84 -21.69 -10.97
N PHE A 127 -2.81 -22.17 -10.20
CA PHE A 127 -3.44 -23.46 -10.38
C PHE A 127 -4.68 -23.34 -11.26
N LYS A 128 -4.94 -24.36 -12.08
CA LYS A 128 -6.11 -24.46 -12.96
C LYS A 128 -7.43 -24.49 -12.18
N SER A 129 -7.41 -25.09 -10.98
CA SER A 129 -8.60 -25.28 -10.16
C SER A 129 -8.22 -25.22 -8.67
N GLU A 130 -9.23 -24.93 -7.86
CA GLU A 130 -9.13 -25.02 -6.39
C GLU A 130 -8.73 -26.43 -5.93
N ASN A 131 -9.35 -27.46 -6.52
CA ASN A 131 -9.05 -28.85 -6.18
C ASN A 131 -7.57 -29.18 -6.47
N GLY A 132 -7.03 -28.75 -7.63
CA GLY A 132 -5.62 -28.97 -7.96
C GLY A 132 -4.66 -28.29 -6.99
N LEU A 133 -5.00 -27.11 -6.47
CA LEU A 133 -4.24 -26.45 -5.41
C LEU A 133 -4.37 -27.25 -4.09
N ASN A 134 -5.59 -27.62 -3.73
CA ASN A 134 -5.85 -28.36 -2.49
C ASN A 134 -5.17 -29.73 -2.47
N ASP A 135 -5.18 -30.45 -3.59
CA ASP A 135 -4.53 -31.77 -3.75
C ASP A 135 -3.01 -31.67 -3.53
N VAL A 136 -2.38 -30.58 -3.95
CA VAL A 136 -0.96 -30.33 -3.70
C VAL A 136 -0.73 -29.98 -2.21
N CYS A 137 -1.58 -29.16 -1.60
CA CYS A 137 -1.46 -28.79 -0.19
C CYS A 137 -1.66 -29.98 0.76
N GLN A 138 -2.47 -30.98 0.37
CA GLN A 138 -2.72 -32.17 1.17
C GLN A 138 -1.76 -33.33 0.88
N ALA A 139 -0.89 -33.20 -0.10
CA ALA A 139 0.01 -34.27 -0.49
C ALA A 139 1.08 -34.53 0.58
N PRO A 140 1.34 -35.82 0.95
CA PRO A 140 2.41 -36.16 1.86
C PRO A 140 3.80 -35.73 1.36
N ASP A 141 3.97 -35.67 0.03
CA ASP A 141 5.17 -35.27 -0.72
C ASP A 141 5.06 -33.85 -1.27
N MET A 142 4.37 -32.96 -0.54
CA MET A 142 4.05 -31.59 -0.99
C MET A 142 5.28 -30.82 -1.47
N GLU A 143 6.40 -30.90 -0.73
CA GLU A 143 7.61 -30.13 -1.07
C GLU A 143 8.23 -30.61 -2.40
N GLU A 144 8.31 -31.92 -2.63
CA GLU A 144 8.85 -32.51 -3.88
C GLU A 144 7.95 -32.18 -5.09
N ARG A 145 6.62 -32.22 -4.89
CA ARG A 145 5.65 -31.81 -5.92
C ARG A 145 5.80 -30.34 -6.30
N LEU A 146 5.97 -29.49 -5.30
CA LEU A 146 6.17 -28.05 -5.53
C LEU A 146 7.45 -27.76 -6.29
N ASP A 147 8.56 -28.46 -5.96
CA ASP A 147 9.80 -28.34 -6.74
C ASP A 147 9.63 -28.72 -8.19
N SER A 148 8.93 -29.82 -8.45
CA SER A 148 8.60 -30.28 -9.81
C SER A 148 7.73 -29.28 -10.57
N LEU A 149 6.71 -28.73 -9.90
CA LEU A 149 5.80 -27.74 -10.49
C LEU A 149 6.52 -26.39 -10.77
N LEU A 150 7.37 -25.94 -9.86
CA LEU A 150 8.18 -24.74 -10.04
C LEU A 150 9.15 -24.89 -11.22
N ALA A 151 9.83 -26.03 -11.32
CA ALA A 151 10.72 -26.32 -12.44
C ALA A 151 9.95 -26.36 -13.78
N ALA A 152 8.78 -26.99 -13.80
CA ALA A 152 7.92 -27.02 -14.98
C ALA A 152 7.42 -25.62 -15.38
N ALA A 153 7.03 -24.78 -14.40
CA ALA A 153 6.58 -23.43 -14.67
C ALA A 153 7.71 -22.52 -15.22
N GLN A 154 8.94 -22.70 -14.76
CA GLN A 154 10.11 -21.95 -15.22
C GLN A 154 10.49 -22.28 -16.68
N SER A 155 10.11 -23.45 -17.20
CA SER A 155 10.31 -23.80 -18.61
C SER A 155 9.47 -22.98 -19.60
N GLY A 156 8.51 -22.20 -19.11
CA GLY A 156 7.74 -21.22 -19.88
C GLY A 156 6.35 -21.68 -20.31
N ASN A 157 6.10 -22.97 -20.49
CA ASN A 157 4.79 -23.54 -20.79
C ASN A 157 4.61 -24.88 -20.04
N PRO A 158 3.97 -24.86 -18.87
CA PRO A 158 3.67 -26.11 -18.16
C PRO A 158 2.87 -27.07 -19.04
N ALA A 159 3.20 -28.36 -18.98
CA ALA A 159 2.47 -29.38 -19.73
C ALA A 159 0.96 -29.36 -19.38
N ALA A 160 0.13 -29.71 -20.34
CA ALA A 160 -1.34 -29.58 -20.21
C ALA A 160 -1.95 -30.47 -19.10
N ASP A 161 -1.29 -31.53 -18.71
CA ASP A 161 -1.67 -32.45 -17.62
C ASP A 161 -1.32 -31.95 -16.22
N LEU A 162 -0.41 -30.97 -16.10
CA LEU A 162 -0.05 -30.40 -14.80
C LEU A 162 -1.19 -29.54 -14.22
N PRO A 163 -1.34 -29.47 -12.88
CA PRO A 163 -2.40 -28.70 -12.24
C PRO A 163 -2.21 -27.18 -12.30
N ILE A 164 -1.07 -26.70 -12.81
CA ILE A 164 -0.73 -25.29 -12.92
C ILE A 164 -0.88 -24.75 -14.35
N VAL A 165 -1.10 -23.44 -14.48
CA VAL A 165 -1.15 -22.71 -15.77
C VAL A 165 0.05 -21.78 -15.94
N ALA A 166 0.58 -21.25 -14.83
CA ALA A 166 1.69 -20.30 -14.83
C ALA A 166 2.35 -20.24 -13.45
N SER A 167 3.42 -19.47 -13.35
CA SER A 167 3.98 -18.99 -12.09
C SER A 167 4.15 -17.47 -12.14
N GLU A 168 4.32 -16.87 -10.96
CA GLU A 168 4.84 -15.51 -10.87
C GLU A 168 6.09 -15.38 -11.73
N PRO A 169 6.26 -14.29 -12.52
CA PRO A 169 7.38 -14.15 -13.45
C PRO A 169 8.73 -14.42 -12.79
N ALA A 170 9.61 -15.10 -13.53
CA ALA A 170 10.95 -15.42 -13.06
C ALA A 170 11.76 -14.16 -12.72
N GLU A 171 12.73 -14.30 -11.81
CA GLU A 171 13.60 -13.20 -11.36
C GLU A 171 14.35 -12.51 -12.52
N THR A 172 14.71 -13.26 -13.56
CA THR A 172 15.37 -12.75 -14.77
C THR A 172 14.52 -11.75 -15.56
N ARG A 173 13.19 -11.75 -15.36
CA ARG A 173 12.25 -10.81 -15.98
C ARG A 173 11.80 -9.70 -15.02
N GLY A 174 12.35 -9.66 -13.82
CA GLY A 174 12.09 -8.68 -12.81
C GLY A 174 10.85 -8.97 -11.95
N ALA A 175 10.86 -8.49 -10.72
CA ALA A 175 9.67 -8.49 -9.86
C ALA A 175 8.61 -7.54 -10.40
N VAL A 176 7.35 -7.80 -10.12
CA VAL A 176 6.27 -6.85 -10.41
C VAL A 176 6.57 -5.56 -9.66
N SER A 177 6.74 -4.47 -10.38
CA SER A 177 7.04 -3.17 -9.78
C SER A 177 5.85 -2.69 -8.97
N GLU A 178 6.08 -2.34 -7.70
CA GLU A 178 5.04 -1.74 -6.84
C GLU A 178 4.50 -0.41 -7.41
N LYS A 179 5.27 0.27 -8.25
CA LYS A 179 4.86 1.50 -8.93
C LYS A 179 4.00 1.28 -10.16
N ARG A 180 3.86 0.04 -10.62
CA ARG A 180 3.01 -0.29 -11.75
C ARG A 180 1.70 -0.82 -11.23
N PHE A 181 0.62 -0.19 -11.62
CA PHE A 181 -0.72 -0.64 -11.34
C PHE A 181 -0.97 -1.94 -12.14
N TYR A 182 -0.62 -3.02 -11.50
CA TYR A 182 -0.80 -4.34 -12.02
C TYR A 182 -2.07 -4.93 -11.42
N LEU A 183 -3.13 -4.96 -12.20
CA LEU A 183 -4.42 -5.35 -11.69
C LEU A 183 -4.64 -6.85 -11.84
N MET A 184 -4.65 -7.55 -10.73
CA MET A 184 -5.09 -8.94 -10.63
C MET A 184 -6.31 -9.00 -9.71
N PRO A 185 -7.53 -8.89 -10.26
CA PRO A 185 -8.74 -8.98 -9.47
C PRO A 185 -8.82 -10.28 -8.70
N ILE A 186 -9.20 -10.20 -7.45
CA ILE A 186 -9.60 -11.34 -6.65
C ILE A 186 -11.09 -11.53 -6.86
N LEU A 187 -11.46 -12.67 -7.47
CA LEU A 187 -12.83 -13.01 -7.81
C LEU A 187 -13.54 -13.73 -6.67
N GLN A 188 -12.79 -14.56 -5.95
CA GLN A 188 -13.27 -15.34 -4.82
C GLN A 188 -12.15 -15.57 -3.82
N MET A 189 -12.52 -15.70 -2.54
CA MET A 189 -11.62 -16.02 -1.43
C MET A 189 -12.22 -17.14 -0.60
N LYS A 190 -11.41 -18.10 -0.20
CA LYS A 190 -11.78 -19.22 0.68
C LYS A 190 -10.73 -19.43 1.74
N ASP A 191 -11.16 -19.89 2.91
CA ASP A 191 -10.32 -20.22 4.04
C ASP A 191 -10.29 -21.76 4.23
N PRO A 192 -9.49 -22.51 3.45
CA PRO A 192 -9.48 -23.98 3.51
C PRO A 192 -8.78 -24.50 4.76
N TYR A 193 -7.82 -23.76 5.29
CA TYR A 193 -7.02 -24.09 6.47
C TYR A 193 -6.82 -22.87 7.35
N GLU A 194 -6.58 -23.08 8.64
CA GLU A 194 -6.26 -21.99 9.56
C GLU A 194 -5.00 -21.22 9.08
N GLY A 195 -5.15 -19.91 8.91
CA GLY A 195 -4.06 -19.02 8.49
C GLY A 195 -3.71 -19.07 7.00
N VAL A 196 -4.43 -19.84 6.16
CA VAL A 196 -4.17 -19.93 4.72
C VAL A 196 -5.44 -19.62 3.93
N LYS A 197 -5.34 -18.73 2.96
CA LYS A 197 -6.43 -18.39 2.05
C LYS A 197 -6.14 -18.87 0.64
N PHE A 198 -7.16 -19.44 0.01
CA PHE A 198 -7.15 -19.70 -1.42
C PHE A 198 -7.88 -18.57 -2.14
N LEU A 199 -7.20 -17.97 -3.10
CA LEU A 199 -7.70 -16.83 -3.88
C LEU A 199 -7.93 -17.27 -5.32
N GLN A 200 -9.13 -17.05 -5.81
CA GLN A 200 -9.38 -17.11 -7.25
C GLN A 200 -9.05 -15.75 -7.84
N VAL A 201 -8.11 -15.70 -8.76
CA VAL A 201 -7.63 -14.48 -9.38
C VAL A 201 -7.79 -14.49 -10.88
N ALA A 202 -7.93 -13.31 -11.47
CA ALA A 202 -7.85 -13.10 -12.91
C ALA A 202 -6.66 -12.21 -13.25
N SER A 203 -6.12 -12.34 -14.45
CA SER A 203 -5.11 -11.42 -14.96
C SER A 203 -5.78 -10.32 -15.77
N ILE A 204 -5.37 -9.08 -15.55
CA ILE A 204 -5.75 -7.93 -16.37
C ILE A 204 -4.48 -7.39 -17.02
N ASP A 205 -4.52 -7.27 -18.35
CA ASP A 205 -3.48 -6.57 -19.09
C ASP A 205 -3.52 -5.09 -18.65
N PRO A 206 -2.43 -4.53 -18.14
CA PRO A 206 -2.36 -3.13 -17.70
C PRO A 206 -2.63 -2.11 -18.82
N GLY A 207 -3.09 -2.54 -20.00
CA GLY A 207 -3.44 -1.70 -21.16
C GLY A 207 -2.28 -0.78 -21.56
N ASN A 208 -2.01 -0.62 -22.82
CA ASN A 208 -0.99 0.26 -23.42
C ASN A 208 0.17 0.67 -22.51
N ALA A 209 1.09 -0.26 -22.29
CA ALA A 209 2.39 -0.01 -21.66
C ALA A 209 3.24 1.05 -22.41
N ALA A 210 2.66 1.75 -23.38
CA ALA A 210 3.33 2.73 -24.23
C ALA A 210 3.77 4.01 -23.50
N HIS A 211 3.36 4.22 -22.25
CA HIS A 211 3.70 5.42 -21.49
C HIS A 211 4.50 5.14 -20.20
N GLN A 212 5.09 3.96 -20.08
CA GLN A 212 5.93 3.69 -18.92
C GLN A 212 7.38 4.08 -19.26
N PRO A 213 8.00 4.99 -18.49
CA PRO A 213 9.42 5.25 -18.68
C PRO A 213 10.16 3.94 -18.38
N THR A 214 10.64 3.29 -19.43
CA THR A 214 11.70 2.29 -19.30
C THR A 214 12.85 3.00 -18.63
N VAL A 215 13.30 2.52 -17.47
CA VAL A 215 14.53 3.00 -16.86
C VAL A 215 15.65 2.61 -17.82
N THR A 216 16.00 3.53 -18.70
CA THR A 216 17.11 3.38 -19.65
C THR A 216 18.37 3.91 -18.97
N GLY A 217 19.41 3.09 -18.89
CA GLY A 217 20.70 3.49 -18.35
C GLY A 217 21.24 2.55 -17.27
N ALA A 218 22.45 2.84 -16.79
CA ALA A 218 23.05 2.13 -15.66
C ALA A 218 22.23 2.40 -14.38
N PRO A 219 22.12 1.41 -13.47
CA PRO A 219 21.38 1.60 -12.23
C PRO A 219 22.01 2.72 -11.39
N ARG A 220 21.18 3.60 -10.85
CA ARG A 220 21.61 4.61 -9.90
C ARG A 220 21.00 4.31 -8.54
N THR A 221 21.81 4.25 -7.50
CA THR A 221 21.39 3.96 -6.13
C THR A 221 21.48 5.21 -5.27
N GLY A 222 20.36 5.60 -4.66
CA GLY A 222 20.32 6.65 -3.65
C GLY A 222 20.39 6.04 -2.24
N ILE A 223 21.35 6.51 -1.44
CA ILE A 223 21.54 6.10 -0.03
C ILE A 223 21.35 7.32 0.85
N ALA A 224 20.26 7.34 1.62
CA ALA A 224 20.01 8.37 2.61
C ALA A 224 20.39 7.88 4.01
N ILE A 225 21.32 8.55 4.65
CA ILE A 225 21.69 8.29 6.04
C ILE A 225 20.79 9.12 6.93
N VAL A 226 19.97 8.46 7.73
CA VAL A 226 19.12 9.10 8.75
C VAL A 226 19.78 8.90 10.09
N MET A 227 20.38 9.96 10.61
CA MET A 227 21.29 9.91 11.73
C MET A 227 20.72 10.59 12.96
N ASP A 228 20.70 9.86 14.06
CA ASP A 228 20.51 10.41 15.38
C ASP A 228 21.69 11.33 15.73
N THR A 229 21.36 12.54 16.11
CA THR A 229 22.35 13.55 16.53
C THR A 229 22.11 14.01 17.99
N SER A 230 21.57 13.12 18.82
CA SER A 230 21.54 13.30 20.26
C SER A 230 22.95 13.29 20.88
N VAL A 231 23.08 13.71 22.12
CA VAL A 231 24.39 13.79 22.81
C VAL A 231 25.11 12.45 22.91
N SER A 232 24.35 11.36 23.07
CA SER A 232 24.89 9.98 23.17
C SER A 232 25.55 9.51 21.89
N MET A 233 25.15 10.06 20.74
CA MET A 233 25.64 9.68 19.43
C MET A 233 26.98 10.30 19.04
N LYS A 234 27.55 11.19 19.84
CA LYS A 234 28.85 11.85 19.55
C LYS A 234 29.93 10.90 19.04
N PRO A 235 30.23 9.74 19.68
CA PRO A 235 31.27 8.84 19.19
C PRO A 235 30.97 8.21 17.81
N TYR A 236 29.69 8.12 17.43
CA TYR A 236 29.23 7.41 16.22
C TYR A 236 28.98 8.33 15.03
N ILE A 237 28.80 9.63 15.26
CA ILE A 237 28.66 10.63 14.19
C ILE A 237 29.94 10.67 13.35
N ASP A 238 31.10 10.73 13.99
CA ASP A 238 32.39 10.72 13.29
C ASP A 238 32.65 9.39 12.58
N GLN A 239 32.27 8.25 13.20
CA GLN A 239 32.38 6.94 12.58
C GLN A 239 31.48 6.82 11.34
N SER A 240 30.27 7.36 11.38
CA SER A 240 29.38 7.38 10.21
C SER A 240 29.96 8.16 9.03
N ARG A 241 30.67 9.26 9.30
CA ARG A 241 31.41 10.02 8.26
C ARG A 241 32.52 9.17 7.63
N ASN A 242 33.29 8.44 8.46
CA ASN A 242 34.35 7.55 7.98
C ASN A 242 33.81 6.43 7.08
N VAL A 243 32.63 5.87 7.43
CA VAL A 243 31.95 4.86 6.61
C VAL A 243 31.57 5.43 5.25
N VAL A 244 31.00 6.63 5.20
CA VAL A 244 30.69 7.29 3.92
C VAL A 244 31.94 7.48 3.07
N SER A 245 33.03 7.97 3.66
CA SER A 245 34.31 8.13 2.97
C SER A 245 34.85 6.80 2.44
N ALA A 246 34.76 5.71 3.21
CA ALA A 246 35.19 4.38 2.78
C ALA A 246 34.34 3.83 1.62
N ILE A 247 33.04 4.12 1.62
CA ILE A 247 32.16 3.76 0.48
C ILE A 247 32.63 4.52 -0.78
N TYR A 248 32.90 5.82 -0.66
CA TYR A 248 33.41 6.61 -1.78
C TYR A 248 34.70 6.05 -2.34
N ASP A 249 35.65 5.71 -1.47
CA ASP A 249 36.92 5.11 -1.89
C ASP A 249 36.72 3.80 -2.65
N GLN A 250 35.75 3.01 -2.26
CA GLN A 250 35.40 1.77 -2.96
C GLN A 250 34.74 2.05 -4.32
N LEU A 251 33.77 2.98 -4.37
CA LEU A 251 33.11 3.38 -5.62
C LEU A 251 34.08 3.97 -6.62
N GLU A 252 35.08 4.72 -6.17
CA GLU A 252 36.14 5.29 -7.03
C GLU A 252 37.02 4.21 -7.60
N ARG A 253 37.43 3.23 -6.78
CA ARG A 253 38.23 2.08 -7.26
C ARG A 253 37.49 1.24 -8.31
N ASP A 254 36.16 1.10 -8.15
CA ASP A 254 35.30 0.32 -9.04
C ASP A 254 34.78 1.13 -10.25
N GLY A 255 35.09 2.43 -10.35
CA GLY A 255 34.64 3.30 -11.44
C GLY A 255 33.10 3.59 -11.39
N MET A 256 32.46 3.50 -10.21
CA MET A 256 31.01 3.54 -10.01
C MET A 256 30.53 4.84 -9.36
N THR A 257 31.33 5.90 -9.39
CA THR A 257 31.02 7.17 -8.70
C THR A 257 29.75 7.86 -9.19
N ASP A 258 29.35 7.63 -10.46
CA ASP A 258 28.11 8.19 -11.03
C ASP A 258 26.86 7.39 -10.68
N ASN A 259 27.05 6.18 -10.18
CA ASN A 259 25.96 5.24 -9.93
C ASN A 259 25.38 5.35 -8.51
N VAL A 260 26.05 6.06 -7.60
CA VAL A 260 25.60 6.20 -6.20
C VAL A 260 25.53 7.67 -5.80
N GLY A 261 24.42 8.04 -5.19
CA GLY A 261 24.23 9.34 -4.55
C GLY A 261 23.98 9.19 -3.07
N PHE A 262 24.47 10.15 -2.27
CA PHE A 262 24.31 10.17 -0.83
C PHE A 262 23.52 11.38 -0.39
N ALA A 263 22.62 11.18 0.59
CA ALA A 263 21.90 12.20 1.28
C ALA A 263 22.01 11.99 2.79
N VAL A 264 21.84 13.05 3.57
CA VAL A 264 21.94 12.98 5.04
C VAL A 264 20.81 13.77 5.69
N VAL A 265 20.08 13.11 6.57
CA VAL A 265 19.06 13.71 7.42
C VAL A 265 19.41 13.47 8.87
N ALA A 266 19.50 14.53 9.66
CA ALA A 266 19.70 14.47 11.10
C ALA A 266 18.36 14.53 11.83
N PHE A 267 18.25 13.81 12.94
CA PHE A 267 17.10 13.92 13.83
C PHE A 267 17.52 13.96 15.31
N ARG A 268 16.60 14.39 16.15
CA ARG A 268 16.66 14.48 17.61
C ARG A 268 15.27 14.31 18.18
N SER A 269 15.13 14.38 19.50
CA SER A 269 13.83 14.57 20.13
C SER A 269 13.27 15.99 19.89
N SER A 270 12.10 16.26 20.41
CA SER A 270 11.36 17.48 20.10
C SER A 270 11.90 18.73 20.82
N PRO A 271 12.17 19.84 20.10
CA PRO A 271 12.47 21.13 20.71
C PRO A 271 11.32 21.71 21.56
N LYS A 272 10.08 21.22 21.37
CA LYS A 272 8.95 21.60 22.22
C LYS A 272 9.12 21.10 23.67
N ALA A 273 9.79 19.94 23.83
CA ALA A 273 10.14 19.40 25.13
C ALA A 273 11.42 20.03 25.67
N THR A 274 12.42 20.20 24.81
CA THR A 274 13.77 20.72 25.17
C THR A 274 14.22 21.73 24.11
N PRO A 275 13.92 23.04 24.27
CA PRO A 275 14.14 24.05 23.22
C PRO A 275 15.59 24.15 22.71
N LYS A 276 16.58 23.87 23.56
CA LYS A 276 18.01 23.90 23.18
C LYS A 276 18.44 22.79 22.24
N LEU A 277 17.57 21.82 21.91
CA LEU A 277 17.83 20.82 20.86
C LEU A 277 17.85 21.43 19.45
N GLY A 278 17.16 22.56 19.25
CA GLY A 278 17.20 23.34 18.02
C GLY A 278 16.30 22.83 16.89
N TYR A 279 16.21 21.51 16.68
CA TYR A 279 15.35 20.88 15.66
C TYR A 279 14.93 19.47 16.06
N THR A 280 13.82 19.01 15.51
CA THR A 280 13.46 17.58 15.52
C THR A 280 14.10 16.88 14.33
N THR A 281 13.98 17.43 13.11
CA THR A 281 14.58 16.89 11.89
C THR A 281 15.24 18.01 11.08
N ARG A 282 16.34 17.67 10.40
CA ARG A 282 17.06 18.61 9.52
C ARG A 282 17.67 17.85 8.34
N VAL A 283 17.39 18.26 7.11
CA VAL A 283 18.13 17.80 5.94
C VAL A 283 19.49 18.50 5.96
N ILE A 284 20.55 17.73 6.17
CA ILE A 284 21.93 18.21 6.15
C ILE A 284 22.42 18.31 4.70
N SER A 285 22.17 17.27 3.91
CA SER A 285 22.45 17.24 2.49
C SER A 285 21.38 16.47 1.76
N ASP A 286 20.85 17.02 0.69
CA ASP A 286 20.12 16.24 -0.31
C ASP A 286 21.13 15.43 -1.15
N PHE A 287 20.66 14.58 -2.05
CA PHE A 287 21.54 13.71 -2.83
C PHE A 287 22.63 14.47 -3.57
N ALA A 288 23.85 14.07 -3.31
CA ALA A 288 25.05 14.45 -4.06
C ALA A 288 25.73 13.18 -4.58
N THR A 289 26.17 13.21 -5.82
CA THR A 289 26.93 12.09 -6.41
C THR A 289 28.31 11.95 -5.77
N ALA A 290 28.89 10.78 -5.87
CA ALA A 290 30.24 10.53 -5.39
C ALA A 290 31.31 11.46 -6.04
N LYS A 291 31.06 11.99 -7.23
CA LYS A 291 31.90 13.04 -7.84
C LYS A 291 31.96 14.33 -7.01
N ASN A 292 30.97 14.58 -6.17
CA ASN A 292 30.91 15.74 -5.30
C ASN A 292 31.33 15.41 -3.87
N ARG A 293 32.28 14.48 -3.68
CA ARG A 293 32.77 14.01 -2.36
C ARG A 293 33.08 15.15 -1.41
N SER A 294 33.90 16.11 -1.84
CA SER A 294 34.32 17.25 -1.02
C SER A 294 33.12 18.06 -0.51
N ALA A 295 32.13 18.30 -1.36
CA ALA A 295 30.90 19.00 -0.98
C ALA A 295 30.09 18.21 0.04
N LEU A 296 29.99 16.89 -0.11
CA LEU A 296 29.28 16.04 0.86
C LEU A 296 30.02 15.98 2.20
N GLU A 297 31.36 15.81 2.19
CA GLU A 297 32.17 15.81 3.42
C GLU A 297 32.03 17.13 4.20
N GLN A 298 32.02 18.26 3.47
CA GLN A 298 31.77 19.56 4.07
C GLN A 298 30.37 19.64 4.74
N ARG A 299 29.32 19.12 4.06
CA ARG A 299 27.99 19.06 4.61
C ARG A 299 27.87 18.10 5.78
N LEU A 300 28.49 16.92 5.70
CA LEU A 300 28.53 15.96 6.80
C LEU A 300 29.18 16.55 8.06
N ALA A 301 30.12 17.47 7.94
CA ALA A 301 30.71 18.19 9.06
C ALA A 301 29.69 19.07 9.81
N GLU A 302 28.53 19.41 9.21
CA GLU A 302 27.43 20.12 9.86
C GLU A 302 26.58 19.20 10.77
N ALA A 303 26.61 17.89 10.57
CA ALA A 303 25.94 16.92 11.43
C ALA A 303 26.72 16.80 12.73
N ARG A 304 26.30 17.54 13.77
CA ARG A 304 26.93 17.58 15.09
C ARG A 304 25.95 17.14 16.17
N GLU A 305 26.51 16.61 17.26
CA GLU A 305 25.73 16.23 18.42
C GLU A 305 25.00 17.42 19.02
N ALA A 306 23.89 17.16 19.72
CA ALA A 306 23.19 18.18 20.48
C ALA A 306 24.02 18.70 21.64
N ALA A 307 23.86 19.98 22.00
CA ALA A 307 24.52 20.57 23.12
C ALA A 307 23.92 20.17 24.49
N VAL A 308 22.69 19.63 24.47
CA VAL A 308 21.94 19.22 25.67
C VAL A 308 21.27 17.87 25.42
N SER A 309 21.05 17.11 26.50
CA SER A 309 20.31 15.85 26.44
C SER A 309 18.84 16.11 26.19
N SER A 310 18.19 15.15 25.53
CA SER A 310 16.74 15.07 25.41
C SER A 310 16.10 14.87 26.79
N HIS A 311 14.79 15.13 26.88
CA HIS A 311 14.06 14.98 28.14
C HIS A 311 13.92 13.52 28.58
N ASP A 312 14.02 12.59 27.62
CA ASP A 312 13.92 11.15 27.79
C ASP A 312 14.92 10.46 26.84
N PHE A 313 15.12 9.16 26.96
CA PHE A 313 16.07 8.40 26.11
C PHE A 313 15.51 8.07 24.70
N ASN A 314 14.22 8.30 24.46
CA ASN A 314 13.63 8.11 23.14
C ASN A 314 13.86 9.34 22.26
N GLU A 315 14.13 9.10 20.96
CA GLU A 315 14.34 10.15 19.96
C GLU A 315 13.28 10.03 18.84
N ASP A 316 13.01 11.11 18.09
CA ASP A 316 11.97 11.07 17.04
C ASP A 316 12.52 10.50 15.72
N SER A 317 13.02 9.26 15.79
CA SER A 317 13.62 8.56 14.63
C SER A 317 12.64 8.36 13.49
N LEU A 318 11.35 8.13 13.78
CA LEU A 318 10.33 7.98 12.75
C LEU A 318 10.09 9.29 11.99
N ALA A 319 10.18 10.45 12.66
CA ALA A 319 10.15 11.74 11.99
C ALA A 319 11.38 11.94 11.10
N GLY A 320 12.56 11.48 11.52
CA GLY A 320 13.78 11.48 10.71
C GLY A 320 13.62 10.66 9.42
N VAL A 321 13.09 9.44 9.54
CA VAL A 321 12.79 8.57 8.38
C VAL A 321 11.73 9.19 7.48
N TYR A 322 10.63 9.68 8.05
CA TYR A 322 9.58 10.38 7.30
C TYR A 322 10.14 11.57 6.50
N LYS A 323 10.98 12.39 7.16
CA LYS A 323 11.65 13.53 6.51
C LYS A 323 12.51 13.10 5.33
N ALA A 324 13.24 11.98 5.45
CA ALA A 324 14.04 11.44 4.36
C ALA A 324 13.16 10.97 3.19
N ILE A 325 12.05 10.28 3.47
CA ILE A 325 11.12 9.80 2.43
C ILE A 325 10.53 10.96 1.65
N GLU A 326 10.07 12.02 2.34
CA GLU A 326 9.29 13.11 1.74
C GLU A 326 10.11 14.24 1.14
N SER A 327 11.29 14.50 1.68
CA SER A 327 12.03 15.73 1.36
C SER A 327 13.23 15.54 0.44
N LEU A 328 13.67 14.31 0.23
CA LEU A 328 14.82 14.03 -0.63
C LEU A 328 14.37 13.76 -2.08
N ARG A 329 15.20 14.11 -3.03
CA ARG A 329 14.95 13.92 -4.48
C ARG A 329 15.26 12.49 -4.92
N TRP A 330 14.37 11.56 -4.60
CA TRP A 330 14.52 10.15 -4.92
C TRP A 330 14.34 9.80 -6.40
N ASP A 331 13.73 10.67 -7.21
CA ASP A 331 13.33 10.36 -8.59
C ASP A 331 14.49 10.06 -9.52
N ASP A 332 15.68 10.59 -9.20
CA ASP A 332 16.90 10.33 -9.93
C ASP A 332 17.49 8.92 -9.70
N TYR A 333 16.91 8.14 -8.77
CA TYR A 333 17.48 6.87 -8.31
C TYR A 333 16.52 5.71 -8.53
N SER A 334 17.01 4.69 -9.23
CA SER A 334 16.29 3.45 -9.51
C SER A 334 16.29 2.46 -8.34
N SER A 335 17.31 2.52 -7.48
CA SER A 335 17.38 1.79 -6.22
C SER A 335 17.50 2.78 -5.07
N ARG A 336 16.77 2.58 -3.99
CA ARG A 336 16.62 3.56 -2.91
C ARG A 336 16.76 2.92 -1.55
N LEU A 337 17.60 3.46 -0.70
CA LEU A 337 17.87 2.95 0.64
C LEU A 337 17.92 4.07 1.67
N ILE A 338 17.26 3.86 2.79
CA ILE A 338 17.46 4.61 4.03
C ILE A 338 18.26 3.75 5.00
N LEU A 339 19.39 4.28 5.48
CA LEU A 339 20.18 3.70 6.56
C LEU A 339 19.92 4.54 7.83
N LEU A 340 19.13 4.00 8.76
CA LEU A 340 18.88 4.60 10.06
C LEU A 340 20.00 4.21 11.02
N VAL A 341 20.61 5.22 11.69
CA VAL A 341 21.66 5.03 12.70
C VAL A 341 21.25 5.71 13.98
N THR A 342 21.09 4.96 15.07
CA THR A 342 20.64 5.49 16.38
C THR A 342 21.01 4.58 17.55
N ASP A 343 21.09 5.12 18.76
CA ASP A 343 21.25 4.36 20.01
C ASP A 343 19.99 4.36 20.89
N ALA A 344 18.92 5.04 20.43
CA ALA A 344 17.68 5.23 21.16
C ALA A 344 16.48 4.66 20.39
N GLY A 345 15.42 4.26 21.09
CA GLY A 345 14.15 3.87 20.48
C GLY A 345 13.35 5.08 19.96
N PRO A 346 12.34 4.86 19.11
CA PRO A 346 11.48 5.94 18.65
C PRO A 346 10.62 6.49 19.80
N LEU A 347 10.16 7.74 19.68
CA LEU A 347 9.17 8.30 20.61
C LEU A 347 7.94 7.37 20.67
N ARG A 348 7.43 7.16 21.89
CA ARG A 348 6.28 6.26 22.10
C ARG A 348 5.02 6.79 21.42
N ALA A 349 4.10 5.91 21.08
CA ALA A 349 2.87 6.26 20.40
C ALA A 349 2.02 7.32 21.16
N ASN A 350 2.09 7.33 22.49
CA ASN A 350 1.39 8.27 23.36
C ASN A 350 2.20 9.52 23.71
N ASP A 351 3.41 9.68 23.17
CA ASP A 351 4.22 10.86 23.44
C ASP A 351 3.65 12.08 22.70
N LYS A 352 3.29 13.11 23.48
CA LYS A 352 2.72 14.37 22.96
C LYS A 352 3.69 15.19 22.09
N TYR A 353 4.97 14.86 22.15
CA TYR A 353 6.02 15.53 21.37
C TYR A 353 6.40 14.81 20.08
N ARG A 354 5.81 13.66 19.82
CA ARG A 354 6.01 12.91 18.60
C ARG A 354 5.54 13.71 17.37
N SER A 355 6.37 13.78 16.34
CA SER A 355 6.11 14.62 15.15
C SER A 355 5.37 13.88 14.03
N THR A 356 5.36 12.55 14.02
CA THR A 356 4.60 11.75 13.04
C THR A 356 3.66 10.79 13.76
N PRO A 357 2.40 10.65 13.30
CA PRO A 357 1.47 9.68 13.87
C PRO A 357 1.74 8.23 13.42
N MET A 358 2.50 8.04 12.33
CA MET A 358 2.75 6.70 11.76
C MET A 358 3.56 5.81 12.70
N ALA A 359 3.11 4.56 12.91
CA ALA A 359 3.89 3.55 13.62
C ALA A 359 5.05 3.02 12.75
N ALA A 360 5.99 2.30 13.36
CA ALA A 360 7.19 1.82 12.66
C ALA A 360 6.86 0.93 11.45
N ARG A 361 5.87 0.03 11.57
CA ARG A 361 5.42 -0.83 10.47
C ARG A 361 4.78 -0.02 9.34
N GLU A 362 3.91 0.91 9.67
CA GLU A 362 3.27 1.79 8.70
C GLU A 362 4.28 2.65 7.94
N MET A 363 5.33 3.09 8.63
CA MET A 363 6.44 3.81 8.01
C MET A 363 7.24 2.92 7.05
N ASN A 364 7.45 1.64 7.38
CA ASN A 364 8.05 0.66 6.46
C ASN A 364 7.19 0.50 5.20
N ASP A 365 5.88 0.26 5.37
CA ASP A 365 4.96 0.11 4.25
C ASP A 365 4.91 1.36 3.37
N PHE A 366 4.98 2.55 3.98
CA PHE A 366 5.07 3.82 3.26
C PHE A 366 6.36 3.95 2.43
N ALA A 367 7.50 3.65 3.04
CA ALA A 367 8.78 3.64 2.34
C ALA A 367 8.76 2.65 1.17
N ARG A 368 8.23 1.44 1.38
CA ARG A 368 8.12 0.38 0.38
C ARG A 368 7.27 0.81 -0.82
N GLN A 369 6.15 1.48 -0.61
CA GLN A 369 5.32 2.01 -1.70
C GLN A 369 6.06 3.02 -2.57
N LYS A 370 7.02 3.75 -2.01
CA LYS A 370 7.92 4.65 -2.76
C LYS A 370 9.18 3.92 -3.27
N GLY A 371 9.23 2.60 -3.12
CA GLY A 371 10.36 1.76 -3.50
C GLY A 371 11.63 2.09 -2.72
N ILE A 372 11.47 2.46 -1.46
CA ILE A 372 12.58 2.77 -0.55
C ILE A 372 12.71 1.63 0.46
N TRP A 373 13.89 1.03 0.54
CA TRP A 373 14.25 0.07 1.55
C TRP A 373 14.79 0.78 2.80
N ILE A 374 14.57 0.17 3.97
CA ILE A 374 15.10 0.70 5.23
C ILE A 374 15.99 -0.35 5.88
N SER A 375 17.18 0.06 6.27
CA SER A 375 18.10 -0.70 7.10
C SER A 375 18.35 0.06 8.39
N THR A 376 18.43 -0.64 9.53
CA THR A 376 18.65 -0.01 10.84
C THR A 376 19.90 -0.55 11.49
N LEU A 377 20.82 0.35 11.87
CA LEU A 377 21.93 0.11 12.77
C LEU A 377 21.57 0.65 14.17
N HIS A 378 21.28 -0.26 15.09
CA HIS A 378 20.91 0.07 16.46
C HIS A 378 22.10 -0.14 17.42
N ILE A 379 22.61 0.94 17.96
CA ILE A 379 23.76 0.95 18.85
C ILE A 379 23.30 0.69 20.28
N LYS A 380 23.60 -0.49 20.81
CA LYS A 380 23.17 -0.91 22.14
C LYS A 380 24.17 -0.46 23.20
N SER A 381 24.07 0.78 23.65
CA SER A 381 24.88 1.35 24.74
C SER A 381 24.33 0.96 26.12
N PRO A 382 25.14 0.88 27.18
CA PRO A 382 24.68 0.58 28.55
C PRO A 382 23.63 1.58 29.06
N LYS A 383 23.72 2.85 28.67
CA LYS A 383 22.76 3.89 29.05
C LYS A 383 21.37 3.62 28.50
N GLY A 384 21.27 2.96 27.35
CA GLY A 384 20.02 2.58 26.68
C GLY A 384 19.46 1.23 27.10
N SER A 385 20.06 0.53 28.08
CA SER A 385 19.70 -0.87 28.37
C SER A 385 18.21 -1.10 28.65
N GLY A 386 17.54 -0.18 29.35
CA GLY A 386 16.09 -0.24 29.60
C GLY A 386 15.21 0.07 28.37
N ASN A 387 15.82 0.54 27.28
CA ASN A 387 15.11 0.91 26.04
C ASN A 387 15.34 -0.11 24.89
N HIS A 388 16.39 -0.94 24.97
CA HIS A 388 16.83 -1.78 23.86
C HIS A 388 15.76 -2.72 23.32
N ALA A 389 14.96 -3.37 24.17
CA ALA A 389 13.90 -4.28 23.71
C ALA A 389 12.81 -3.54 22.93
N TYR A 390 12.38 -2.38 23.45
CA TYR A 390 11.41 -1.53 22.79
C TYR A 390 11.94 -1.00 21.44
N ALA A 391 13.18 -0.52 21.42
CA ALA A 391 13.83 -0.03 20.21
C ALA A 391 13.94 -1.15 19.15
N GLU A 392 14.43 -2.33 19.55
CA GLU A 392 14.57 -3.49 18.67
C GLU A 392 13.23 -3.89 18.02
N GLN A 393 12.17 -4.02 18.83
CA GLN A 393 10.85 -4.37 18.32
C GLN A 393 10.38 -3.38 17.24
N ASN A 394 10.51 -2.08 17.49
CA ASN A 394 10.10 -1.06 16.54
C ASN A 394 11.00 -1.03 15.30
N TYR A 395 12.31 -1.16 15.45
CA TYR A 395 13.24 -1.09 14.33
C TYR A 395 13.22 -2.33 13.46
N ARG A 396 12.91 -3.51 14.01
CA ARG A 396 12.60 -4.69 13.20
C ARG A 396 11.34 -4.49 12.36
N ALA A 397 10.30 -3.89 12.94
CA ALA A 397 9.09 -3.56 12.21
C ALA A 397 9.35 -2.48 11.12
N LEU A 398 10.19 -1.47 11.41
CA LEU A 398 10.56 -0.41 10.49
C LEU A 398 11.39 -0.89 9.31
N SER A 399 12.31 -1.83 9.54
CA SER A 399 13.23 -2.37 8.53
C SER A 399 12.84 -3.75 8.03
N ARG A 400 11.57 -4.11 8.11
CA ARG A 400 11.03 -5.40 7.66
C ARG A 400 11.25 -5.59 6.15
N LEU A 401 11.76 -6.75 5.77
CA LEU A 401 11.92 -7.19 4.38
C LEU A 401 10.73 -8.03 3.93
N SER A 402 10.50 -9.16 4.60
CA SER A 402 9.36 -10.05 4.37
C SER A 402 9.15 -10.91 5.62
N GLY A 403 7.94 -11.37 5.89
CA GLY A 403 7.62 -12.16 7.09
C GLY A 403 8.22 -11.56 8.35
N ASP A 404 8.97 -12.36 9.11
CA ASP A 404 9.71 -11.93 10.31
C ASP A 404 11.13 -11.42 10.02
N ARG A 405 11.55 -11.44 8.75
CA ARG A 405 12.88 -10.98 8.34
C ARG A 405 12.93 -9.45 8.29
N ALA A 406 13.95 -8.90 8.95
CA ALA A 406 14.17 -7.46 9.01
C ALA A 406 15.65 -7.13 8.76
N ASN A 407 15.91 -6.04 8.05
CA ASN A 407 17.27 -5.51 7.87
C ASN A 407 17.66 -4.66 9.09
N TYR A 408 17.69 -5.33 10.23
CA TYR A 408 18.04 -4.76 11.53
C TYR A 408 19.32 -5.37 12.04
N GLN A 409 20.29 -4.53 12.36
CA GLN A 409 21.57 -4.91 12.93
C GLN A 409 21.79 -4.21 14.28
N ALA A 410 21.97 -5.00 15.33
CA ALA A 410 22.44 -4.50 16.61
C ALA A 410 23.96 -4.34 16.60
N VAL A 411 24.45 -3.25 17.14
CA VAL A 411 25.89 -2.98 17.42
C VAL A 411 26.10 -2.99 18.92
N ASN A 412 26.95 -3.87 19.41
CA ASN A 412 27.25 -3.96 20.85
C ASN A 412 28.21 -2.86 21.26
N ALA A 413 27.71 -1.89 22.01
CA ALA A 413 28.44 -0.73 22.48
C ALA A 413 28.65 -0.74 24.01
N SER A 414 28.95 -1.91 24.58
CA SER A 414 29.23 -2.04 26.04
C SER A 414 30.33 -1.10 26.52
N THR A 415 31.27 -0.75 25.65
CA THR A 415 32.18 0.39 25.81
C THR A 415 32.20 1.21 24.52
N PRO A 416 32.51 2.53 24.54
CA PRO A 416 32.59 3.37 23.35
C PRO A 416 33.58 2.81 22.30
N ALA A 417 34.76 2.33 22.74
CA ALA A 417 35.75 1.76 21.82
C ALA A 417 35.28 0.49 21.13
N ARG A 418 34.62 -0.42 21.86
CA ARG A 418 34.02 -1.64 21.30
C ARG A 418 32.90 -1.29 20.33
N GLY A 419 32.01 -0.39 20.72
CA GLY A 419 30.92 0.06 19.87
C GLY A 419 31.42 0.70 18.56
N ALA A 420 32.42 1.54 18.60
CA ALA A 420 33.02 2.13 17.43
C ALA A 420 33.66 1.08 16.50
N LYS A 421 34.39 0.10 17.06
CA LYS A 421 35.00 -0.98 16.29
C LYS A 421 33.94 -1.83 15.57
N GLU A 422 32.94 -2.29 16.30
CA GLU A 422 31.86 -3.13 15.77
C GLU A 422 31.00 -2.35 14.77
N PHE A 423 30.67 -1.10 15.05
CA PHE A 423 29.96 -0.21 14.15
C PHE A 423 30.68 -0.09 12.80
N ASN A 424 31.99 0.21 12.83
CA ASN A 424 32.77 0.36 11.59
C ASN A 424 32.82 -0.94 10.78
N ALA A 425 33.00 -2.09 11.43
CA ALA A 425 33.03 -3.39 10.77
C ALA A 425 31.68 -3.70 10.08
N VAL A 426 30.59 -3.55 10.81
CA VAL A 426 29.22 -3.80 10.32
C VAL A 426 28.85 -2.84 9.19
N ALA A 427 29.08 -1.56 9.38
CA ALA A 427 28.74 -0.54 8.39
C ALA A 427 29.58 -0.69 7.10
N ALA A 428 30.86 -1.06 7.19
CA ALA A 428 31.69 -1.37 6.03
C ALA A 428 31.18 -2.59 5.24
N ILE A 429 30.71 -3.63 5.93
CA ILE A 429 30.13 -4.82 5.30
C ILE A 429 28.83 -4.47 4.56
N LEU A 430 27.93 -3.72 5.20
CA LEU A 430 26.68 -3.28 4.55
C LEU A 430 26.98 -2.40 3.32
N ALA A 431 27.93 -1.50 3.45
CA ALA A 431 28.38 -0.65 2.35
C ALA A 431 28.94 -1.44 1.17
N SER A 432 29.83 -2.40 1.45
CA SER A 432 30.41 -3.27 0.41
C SER A 432 29.33 -4.10 -0.31
N GLY A 433 28.35 -4.63 0.43
CA GLY A 433 27.23 -5.35 -0.19
C GLY A 433 26.37 -4.48 -1.10
N MET A 434 26.18 -3.19 -0.78
CA MET A 434 25.47 -2.25 -1.63
C MET A 434 26.27 -1.93 -2.90
N VAL A 435 27.57 -1.70 -2.79
CA VAL A 435 28.46 -1.48 -3.95
C VAL A 435 28.46 -2.70 -4.87
N GLU A 436 28.55 -3.90 -4.31
CA GLU A 436 28.48 -5.16 -5.05
C GLU A 436 27.14 -5.31 -5.79
N MET A 437 26.02 -4.97 -5.14
CA MET A 437 24.70 -4.97 -5.77
C MET A 437 24.67 -4.02 -6.99
N VAL A 438 25.13 -2.78 -6.82
CA VAL A 438 25.20 -1.79 -7.92
C VAL A 438 26.04 -2.31 -9.08
N LYS A 439 27.22 -2.85 -8.79
CA LYS A 439 28.15 -3.42 -9.77
C LYS A 439 27.54 -4.61 -10.52
N ASN A 440 27.01 -5.60 -9.79
CA ASN A 440 26.37 -6.77 -10.40
C ASN A 440 25.20 -6.36 -11.29
N THR A 441 24.39 -5.40 -10.83
CA THR A 441 23.25 -4.90 -11.61
C THR A 441 23.69 -4.16 -12.87
N ALA A 442 24.75 -3.35 -12.80
CA ALA A 442 25.31 -2.65 -13.95
C ALA A 442 25.93 -3.62 -14.98
N GLU A 443 26.53 -4.70 -14.52
CA GLU A 443 27.12 -5.77 -15.36
C GLU A 443 26.05 -6.77 -15.86
N GLY A 444 24.79 -6.62 -15.48
CA GLY A 444 23.71 -7.54 -15.85
C GLY A 444 23.77 -8.90 -15.13
N LYS A 445 24.58 -9.02 -14.09
CA LYS A 445 24.68 -10.21 -13.27
C LYS A 445 23.59 -10.22 -12.21
N ILE A 446 22.95 -11.38 -12.02
CA ILE A 446 21.94 -11.57 -10.97
C ILE A 446 22.65 -12.03 -9.70
N MET A 447 22.32 -11.37 -8.58
CA MET A 447 22.83 -11.77 -7.27
C MET A 447 22.25 -13.13 -6.88
N THR A 448 23.05 -13.93 -6.21
CA THR A 448 22.57 -15.22 -5.70
C THR A 448 21.57 -14.99 -4.58
N ARG A 449 20.44 -15.70 -4.66
CA ARG A 449 19.44 -15.68 -3.59
C ARG A 449 20.08 -16.17 -2.27
N PRO A 450 19.98 -15.40 -1.19
CA PRO A 450 20.49 -15.84 0.12
C PRO A 450 19.80 -17.11 0.58
N LYS A 451 20.55 -18.02 1.23
CA LYS A 451 19.98 -19.26 1.80
C LYS A 451 18.96 -18.93 2.89
N GLU A 452 17.86 -19.65 2.91
CA GLU A 452 16.74 -19.40 3.85
C GLU A 452 17.11 -19.75 5.30
N THR A 453 17.89 -20.82 5.50
CA THR A 453 18.28 -21.27 6.84
C THR A 453 19.26 -20.33 7.50
N THR A 454 18.88 -19.80 8.68
CA THR A 454 19.78 -18.97 9.50
C THR A 454 20.46 -19.87 10.53
N PRO A 455 21.81 -19.98 10.53
CA PRO A 455 22.52 -20.62 11.64
C PRO A 455 22.21 -19.94 12.96
N ALA A 456 22.05 -20.72 14.03
CA ALA A 456 21.61 -20.21 15.33
C ALA A 456 22.58 -19.22 16.01
N ASN A 457 23.87 -19.22 15.63
CA ASN A 457 24.92 -18.42 16.29
C ASN A 457 25.81 -17.71 15.25
N LEU A 458 25.30 -16.66 14.61
CA LEU A 458 26.11 -15.82 13.73
C LEU A 458 26.88 -14.76 14.53
N THR A 459 28.13 -14.50 14.14
CA THR A 459 28.83 -13.30 14.59
C THR A 459 28.16 -12.02 14.03
N PRO A 460 28.37 -10.85 14.65
CA PRO A 460 27.84 -9.59 14.12
C PRO A 460 28.22 -9.32 12.65
N GLU A 461 29.44 -9.68 12.25
CA GLU A 461 29.93 -9.53 10.89
C GLU A 461 29.27 -10.51 9.92
N GLU A 462 29.05 -11.75 10.30
CA GLU A 462 28.31 -12.75 9.51
C GLU A 462 26.85 -12.34 9.34
N GLN A 463 26.23 -11.84 10.39
CA GLN A 463 24.87 -11.29 10.33
C GLN A 463 24.81 -10.09 9.39
N ALA A 464 25.77 -9.17 9.47
CA ALA A 464 25.85 -8.00 8.57
C ALA A 464 26.02 -8.42 7.11
N ARG A 465 26.88 -9.42 6.80
CA ARG A 465 27.04 -9.96 5.43
C ARG A 465 25.74 -10.52 4.88
N ARG A 466 25.01 -11.28 5.73
CA ARG A 466 23.72 -11.83 5.34
C ARG A 466 22.69 -10.74 5.06
N LEU A 467 22.58 -9.75 5.96
CA LEU A 467 21.67 -8.62 5.77
C LEU A 467 22.02 -7.81 4.52
N ALA A 468 23.31 -7.62 4.24
CA ALA A 468 23.76 -6.96 3.02
C ALA A 468 23.36 -7.75 1.76
N ALA A 469 23.52 -9.08 1.78
CA ALA A 469 23.10 -9.94 0.68
C ALA A 469 21.58 -9.95 0.47
N ASP A 470 20.80 -10.05 1.55
CA ASP A 470 19.33 -9.99 1.51
C ASP A 470 18.86 -8.64 0.94
N LEU A 471 19.42 -7.54 1.42
CA LEU A 471 19.07 -6.19 0.98
C LEU A 471 19.49 -5.98 -0.49
N GLY A 472 20.72 -6.33 -0.85
CA GLY A 472 21.24 -6.20 -2.22
C GLY A 472 20.40 -6.99 -3.21
N TYR A 473 20.03 -8.22 -2.89
CA TYR A 473 19.15 -9.06 -3.70
C TYR A 473 17.77 -8.43 -3.87
N ALA A 474 17.16 -7.96 -2.77
CA ALA A 474 15.86 -7.29 -2.80
C ALA A 474 15.87 -6.02 -3.66
N MET A 475 16.89 -5.17 -3.49
CA MET A 475 17.04 -3.94 -4.26
C MET A 475 17.29 -4.23 -5.76
N GLN A 476 18.07 -5.27 -6.07
CA GLN A 476 18.29 -5.68 -7.47
C GLN A 476 17.01 -6.20 -8.11
N LEU A 477 16.24 -7.04 -7.42
CA LEU A 477 14.95 -7.51 -7.92
C LEU A 477 13.98 -6.36 -8.20
N GLU A 478 13.94 -5.37 -7.32
CA GLU A 478 13.11 -4.20 -7.52
C GLU A 478 13.57 -3.36 -8.72
N TYR A 479 14.86 -3.16 -8.89
CA TYR A 479 15.41 -2.48 -10.05
C TYR A 479 15.08 -3.21 -11.36
N LEU A 480 15.29 -4.53 -11.41
CA LEU A 480 14.98 -5.35 -12.57
C LEU A 480 13.48 -5.33 -12.87
N GLY A 481 12.64 -5.31 -11.83
CA GLY A 481 11.19 -5.17 -11.96
C GLY A 481 10.75 -3.86 -12.60
N ARG A 482 11.44 -2.77 -12.28
CA ARG A 482 11.17 -1.46 -12.89
C ARG A 482 11.69 -1.35 -14.33
N ARG A 483 12.80 -2.01 -14.63
CA ARG A 483 13.43 -1.99 -15.96
C ARG A 483 12.68 -2.84 -16.97
N ASN A 484 12.25 -4.02 -16.55
CA ASN A 484 11.54 -4.97 -17.42
C ASN A 484 10.04 -4.76 -17.22
N ALA A 485 9.34 -4.26 -18.23
CA ALA A 485 7.89 -4.12 -18.19
C ALA A 485 7.25 -5.46 -17.83
N ASN A 486 6.97 -5.69 -16.55
CA ASN A 486 6.42 -6.95 -16.07
C ASN A 486 4.97 -7.08 -16.51
N ARG A 487 4.73 -8.14 -17.24
CA ARG A 487 3.42 -8.52 -17.72
C ARG A 487 2.81 -9.56 -16.78
N ALA A 488 1.49 -9.44 -16.52
CA ALA A 488 0.76 -10.49 -15.84
C ALA A 488 0.93 -11.82 -16.55
N PRO A 489 0.98 -12.95 -15.83
CA PRO A 489 0.76 -14.24 -16.46
C PRO A 489 -0.52 -14.19 -17.28
N ASP A 490 -0.49 -14.71 -18.53
CA ASP A 490 -1.65 -14.72 -19.43
C ASP A 490 -2.70 -15.75 -18.96
N VAL A 491 -3.23 -15.57 -17.75
CA VAL A 491 -4.27 -16.42 -17.17
C VAL A 491 -5.56 -15.63 -17.01
N VAL A 492 -6.65 -16.19 -17.50
CA VAL A 492 -7.98 -15.57 -17.40
C VAL A 492 -8.56 -15.75 -16.01
N SER A 493 -8.39 -16.93 -15.43
CA SER A 493 -8.82 -17.28 -14.08
C SER A 493 -7.97 -18.43 -13.56
N SER A 494 -7.49 -18.31 -12.34
CA SER A 494 -6.66 -19.33 -11.68
C SER A 494 -6.81 -19.24 -10.16
N TRP A 495 -6.31 -20.26 -9.45
CA TRP A 495 -6.28 -20.30 -8.00
C TRP A 495 -4.86 -20.18 -7.50
N ILE A 496 -4.66 -19.43 -6.42
CA ILE A 496 -3.39 -19.30 -5.74
C ILE A 496 -3.58 -19.43 -4.22
N ALA A 497 -2.53 -19.78 -3.51
CA ALA A 497 -2.48 -19.59 -2.06
C ALA A 497 -1.89 -18.21 -1.72
N ASP A 498 -2.36 -17.61 -0.63
CA ASP A 498 -1.81 -16.34 -0.11
C ASP A 498 -0.46 -16.52 0.60
N MET A 499 -0.08 -17.76 0.87
CA MET A 499 1.16 -18.14 1.54
C MET A 499 2.16 -18.79 0.57
N ASP A 500 3.44 -18.72 0.90
CA ASP A 500 4.48 -19.51 0.24
C ASP A 500 4.24 -20.99 0.53
N LEU A 501 3.89 -21.76 -0.50
CA LEU A 501 3.51 -23.16 -0.36
C LEU A 501 4.66 -24.05 0.14
N LYS A 502 5.94 -23.77 -0.23
CA LYS A 502 7.07 -24.55 0.26
C LYS A 502 7.34 -24.32 1.75
N LYS A 503 7.19 -23.07 2.19
CA LYS A 503 7.28 -22.76 3.61
C LYS A 503 6.13 -23.36 4.39
N LEU A 504 4.92 -23.30 3.82
CA LEU A 504 3.74 -23.96 4.40
C LEU A 504 3.97 -25.49 4.57
N ALA A 505 4.60 -26.16 3.59
CA ALA A 505 4.98 -27.57 3.68
C ALA A 505 5.92 -27.86 4.86
N ARG A 506 6.69 -26.86 5.30
CA ARG A 506 7.59 -26.93 6.45
C ARG A 506 6.97 -26.44 7.76
N GLY A 507 5.67 -26.08 7.76
CA GLY A 507 4.98 -25.51 8.91
C GLY A 507 5.30 -24.04 9.18
N GLU A 508 5.88 -23.33 8.20
CA GLU A 508 6.18 -21.91 8.28
C GLU A 508 5.09 -21.09 7.55
N HIS A 509 4.70 -19.95 8.09
CA HIS A 509 3.70 -19.05 7.50
C HIS A 509 4.38 -17.79 6.94
N GLU A 510 4.69 -17.78 5.65
CA GLU A 510 5.24 -16.61 4.94
C GLU A 510 4.23 -16.14 3.88
N PRO A 511 3.68 -14.92 3.98
CA PRO A 511 2.78 -14.41 2.97
C PRO A 511 3.48 -14.25 1.61
N SER A 512 2.90 -14.83 0.57
CA SER A 512 3.36 -14.68 -0.82
C SER A 512 2.68 -13.52 -1.53
N VAL A 513 1.50 -13.13 -1.03
CA VAL A 513 0.71 -12.03 -1.56
C VAL A 513 0.05 -11.23 -0.45
N ASP A 514 -0.17 -9.94 -0.72
CA ASP A 514 -1.04 -9.06 0.05
C ASP A 514 -2.31 -8.77 -0.74
N VAL A 515 -3.39 -8.51 -0.03
CA VAL A 515 -4.66 -8.10 -0.63
C VAL A 515 -4.85 -6.60 -0.45
N ALA A 516 -5.19 -5.92 -1.54
CA ALA A 516 -5.54 -4.51 -1.53
C ALA A 516 -6.96 -4.29 -2.06
N VAL A 517 -7.60 -3.22 -1.63
CA VAL A 517 -8.85 -2.72 -2.20
C VAL A 517 -8.56 -1.50 -3.07
N LEU A 518 -9.27 -1.39 -4.18
CA LEU A 518 -9.24 -0.20 -5.03
C LEU A 518 -10.25 0.81 -4.50
N LEU A 519 -9.76 1.90 -3.93
CA LEU A 519 -10.60 3.03 -3.51
C LEU A 519 -10.51 4.17 -4.50
N THR A 520 -11.66 4.75 -4.85
CA THR A 520 -11.69 5.98 -5.64
C THR A 520 -11.25 7.17 -4.79
N LYS A 521 -10.87 8.28 -5.43
CA LYS A 521 -10.55 9.54 -4.72
C LYS A 521 -11.72 9.98 -3.83
N ASN A 522 -12.94 9.88 -4.34
CA ASN A 522 -14.13 10.21 -3.57
C ASN A 522 -14.26 9.32 -2.33
N GLN A 523 -14.11 7.99 -2.47
CA GLN A 523 -14.19 7.04 -1.35
C GLN A 523 -13.08 7.29 -0.32
N LEU A 524 -11.85 7.56 -0.77
CA LEU A 524 -10.74 7.85 0.13
C LEU A 524 -10.94 9.17 0.89
N ASN A 525 -11.49 10.19 0.22
CA ASN A 525 -11.85 11.46 0.86
C ASN A 525 -12.96 11.26 1.91
N ASP A 526 -14.01 10.52 1.57
CA ASP A 526 -15.10 10.21 2.50
C ASP A 526 -14.59 9.48 3.74
N LEU A 527 -13.74 8.48 3.54
CA LEU A 527 -13.10 7.74 4.62
C LEU A 527 -12.22 8.65 5.50
N SER A 528 -11.48 9.58 4.90
CA SER A 528 -10.67 10.57 5.61
C SER A 528 -11.51 11.50 6.47
N VAL A 529 -12.64 11.98 5.94
CA VAL A 529 -13.59 12.83 6.68
C VAL A 529 -14.18 12.08 7.86
N GLN A 530 -14.57 10.83 7.67
CA GLN A 530 -15.10 9.98 8.74
C GLN A 530 -14.06 9.74 9.84
N LEU A 531 -12.83 9.40 9.47
CA LEU A 531 -11.75 9.20 10.45
C LEU A 531 -11.46 10.47 11.26
N ARG A 532 -11.44 11.66 10.61
CA ARG A 532 -11.28 12.93 11.33
C ARG A 532 -12.41 13.11 12.35
N SER A 533 -13.64 12.85 11.95
CA SER A 533 -14.80 12.93 12.86
C SER A 533 -14.67 12.00 14.05
N ILE A 534 -14.23 10.75 13.83
CA ILE A 534 -13.99 9.78 14.90
C ILE A 534 -12.87 10.27 15.83
N ILE A 535 -11.76 10.75 15.28
CA ILE A 535 -10.62 11.29 16.06
C ILE A 535 -11.07 12.47 16.92
N ASP A 536 -11.77 13.44 16.33
CA ASP A 536 -12.23 14.64 17.01
C ASP A 536 -13.20 14.30 18.16
N ASN A 537 -14.09 13.33 17.95
CA ASN A 537 -15.00 12.86 18.99
C ASN A 537 -14.23 12.12 20.09
N ALA A 538 -13.29 11.24 19.73
CA ALA A 538 -12.49 10.51 20.71
C ALA A 538 -11.61 11.45 21.56
N GLU A 539 -11.05 12.50 20.99
CA GLU A 539 -10.26 13.49 21.73
C GLU A 539 -11.09 14.34 22.68
N ARG A 540 -12.31 14.71 22.27
CA ARG A 540 -13.23 15.49 23.13
C ARG A 540 -13.73 14.66 24.29
N THR A 541 -14.10 13.40 24.05
CA THR A 541 -14.71 12.52 25.04
C THR A 541 -13.72 11.79 25.94
N LYS A 542 -12.43 11.90 25.67
CA LYS A 542 -11.35 11.32 26.48
C LYS A 542 -11.36 11.75 27.96
N LYS A 543 -11.99 12.89 28.26
CA LYS A 543 -12.12 13.47 29.60
C LYS A 543 -13.55 13.45 30.16
N THR A 544 -14.52 12.95 29.38
CA THR A 544 -15.94 12.92 29.68
C THR A 544 -16.48 11.48 29.62
N ASP A 545 -17.77 11.29 29.80
CA ASP A 545 -18.38 9.97 29.77
C ASP A 545 -18.23 9.31 28.37
N ALA A 546 -17.82 8.06 28.35
CA ALA A 546 -17.56 7.32 27.11
C ALA A 546 -18.81 7.14 26.20
N ARG A 547 -20.03 7.28 26.74
CA ARG A 547 -21.26 7.33 25.93
C ARG A 547 -21.22 8.44 24.90
N ASP A 548 -20.61 9.57 25.27
CA ASP A 548 -20.51 10.72 24.39
C ASP A 548 -19.67 10.43 23.13
N PHE A 549 -18.72 9.48 23.20
CA PHE A 549 -17.90 9.09 22.04
C PHE A 549 -18.73 8.43 20.93
N PHE A 550 -19.46 7.36 21.24
CA PHE A 550 -20.29 6.67 20.24
C PHE A 550 -21.48 7.52 19.79
N GLN A 551 -22.09 8.27 20.69
CA GLN A 551 -23.15 9.23 20.36
C GLN A 551 -22.63 10.35 19.44
N GLY A 552 -21.43 10.86 19.71
CA GLY A 552 -20.80 11.87 18.91
C GLY A 552 -20.45 11.38 17.49
N ILE A 553 -19.94 10.15 17.35
CA ILE A 553 -19.68 9.52 16.05
C ILE A 553 -20.97 9.34 15.27
N LEU A 554 -22.02 8.80 15.89
CA LEU A 554 -23.32 8.61 15.25
C LEU A 554 -23.92 9.94 14.78
N SER A 555 -23.86 10.97 15.61
CA SER A 555 -24.35 12.31 15.25
C SER A 555 -23.59 12.91 14.07
N ALA A 556 -22.29 12.66 13.98
CA ALA A 556 -21.45 13.11 12.88
C ALA A 556 -21.70 12.30 11.60
N SER A 557 -22.02 11.01 11.73
CA SER A 557 -22.25 10.08 10.61
C SER A 557 -23.72 10.03 10.14
N THR A 558 -24.65 10.74 10.79
CA THR A 558 -26.10 10.74 10.48
C THR A 558 -26.42 11.04 9.02
N ARG A 559 -25.53 11.71 8.30
CA ARG A 559 -25.69 11.97 6.86
C ARG A 559 -25.35 10.76 5.97
N MET A 560 -24.67 9.74 6.50
CA MET A 560 -24.17 8.59 5.76
C MET A 560 -24.69 7.25 6.29
N ALA A 561 -25.23 7.20 7.52
CA ALA A 561 -25.72 5.98 8.13
C ALA A 561 -26.99 5.47 7.45
N ARG A 562 -27.13 4.16 7.30
CA ARG A 562 -28.34 3.51 6.76
C ARG A 562 -29.58 3.84 7.58
N ASP A 563 -29.44 3.88 8.90
CA ASP A 563 -30.50 4.20 9.84
C ASP A 563 -29.95 5.04 11.01
N PRO A 564 -30.23 6.37 10.98
CA PRO A 564 -29.79 7.28 12.05
C PRO A 564 -30.35 6.96 13.43
N ASN A 565 -31.43 6.18 13.51
CA ASN A 565 -32.11 5.82 14.74
C ASN A 565 -31.82 4.37 15.18
N ALA A 566 -30.93 3.66 14.50
CA ALA A 566 -30.61 2.29 14.86
C ALA A 566 -29.99 2.23 16.28
N PRO A 567 -30.41 1.25 17.11
CA PRO A 567 -29.84 1.09 18.45
C PRO A 567 -28.35 0.77 18.34
N THR A 568 -27.52 1.48 19.10
CA THR A 568 -26.06 1.35 19.10
C THR A 568 -25.56 0.22 19.98
N GLN A 569 -26.35 -0.13 20.98
CA GLN A 569 -25.96 -1.08 22.01
C GLN A 569 -25.54 -2.42 21.43
N GLY A 570 -24.33 -2.85 21.74
CA GLY A 570 -23.76 -4.12 21.29
C GLY A 570 -23.26 -4.15 19.84
N LYS A 571 -23.40 -3.05 19.07
CA LYS A 571 -22.91 -2.96 17.68
C LYS A 571 -21.50 -2.39 17.61
N SER A 572 -20.72 -2.89 16.66
CA SER A 572 -19.40 -2.37 16.31
C SER A 572 -19.50 -1.16 15.36
N LEU A 573 -18.41 -0.41 15.20
CA LEU A 573 -18.35 0.72 14.25
C LEU A 573 -18.64 0.28 12.80
N ALA A 574 -18.26 -0.94 12.42
CA ALA A 574 -18.61 -1.49 11.11
C ALA A 574 -20.09 -1.77 10.96
N GLU A 575 -20.74 -2.34 11.99
CA GLU A 575 -22.17 -2.65 11.99
C GLU A 575 -23.07 -1.40 12.07
N LEU A 576 -22.48 -0.27 12.46
CA LEU A 576 -23.12 1.04 12.46
C LEU A 576 -22.97 1.78 11.11
N ASP A 577 -22.33 1.18 10.12
CA ASP A 577 -22.07 1.75 8.78
C ASP A 577 -21.28 3.09 8.80
N VAL A 578 -20.58 3.36 9.90
CA VAL A 578 -19.87 4.63 10.13
C VAL A 578 -18.69 4.79 9.17
N LEU A 579 -18.09 3.68 8.71
CA LEU A 579 -16.89 3.67 7.90
C LEU A 579 -17.15 3.56 6.39
N GLY A 580 -18.43 3.51 5.97
CA GLY A 580 -18.86 3.49 4.58
C GLY A 580 -19.12 2.11 3.99
N GLU A 581 -20.07 2.06 3.05
CA GLU A 581 -20.53 0.81 2.40
C GLU A 581 -19.45 -0.01 1.71
N PHE A 582 -18.37 0.64 1.23
CA PHE A 582 -17.31 -0.03 0.48
C PHE A 582 -16.42 -0.92 1.36
N LEU A 583 -16.46 -0.75 2.69
CA LEU A 583 -15.75 -1.63 3.64
C LEU A 583 -16.59 -2.84 4.05
N ASP A 584 -17.89 -2.80 3.82
CA ASP A 584 -18.78 -3.89 4.15
C ASP A 584 -18.56 -5.09 3.20
N GLY A 585 -18.47 -6.29 3.77
CA GLY A 585 -18.23 -7.52 3.01
C GLY A 585 -16.77 -7.74 2.59
N LEU A 586 -15.83 -6.84 2.97
CA LEU A 586 -14.42 -7.12 2.79
C LEU A 586 -13.96 -8.28 3.68
N PRO A 587 -12.99 -9.09 3.24
CA PRO A 587 -12.45 -10.20 4.02
C PRO A 587 -11.55 -9.74 5.17
N TYR A 588 -11.49 -8.46 5.42
CA TYR A 588 -10.67 -7.82 6.44
C TYR A 588 -11.54 -7.17 7.51
N ARG A 589 -11.15 -7.35 8.75
CA ARG A 589 -11.74 -6.70 9.93
C ARG A 589 -10.62 -6.12 10.78
N SER A 590 -10.58 -4.81 10.93
CA SER A 590 -9.62 -4.15 11.83
C SER A 590 -10.17 -4.06 13.25
N ASP A 591 -9.29 -3.83 14.21
CA ASP A 591 -9.68 -3.53 15.60
C ASP A 591 -10.62 -2.31 15.67
N ILE A 592 -10.45 -1.36 14.74
CA ILE A 592 -11.28 -0.15 14.65
C ILE A 592 -12.68 -0.50 14.18
N MET A 593 -12.79 -1.34 13.13
CA MET A 593 -14.08 -1.81 12.62
C MET A 593 -14.85 -2.64 13.66
N LEU A 594 -14.15 -3.41 14.46
CA LEU A 594 -14.71 -4.29 15.48
C LEU A 594 -15.02 -3.59 16.79
N LEU A 595 -14.52 -2.35 17.00
CA LEU A 595 -14.70 -1.62 18.26
C LEU A 595 -16.18 -1.42 18.58
N ARG A 596 -16.59 -1.85 19.76
CA ARG A 596 -17.92 -1.67 20.33
C ARG A 596 -17.90 -0.63 21.45
N GLU A 597 -19.08 -0.13 21.79
CA GLU A 597 -19.26 0.83 22.89
C GLU A 597 -18.66 0.29 24.20
N ASP A 598 -18.98 -0.96 24.57
CA ASP A 598 -18.47 -1.59 25.79
C ASP A 598 -16.96 -1.77 25.82
N ASP A 599 -16.33 -1.99 24.65
CA ASP A 599 -14.87 -2.13 24.53
C ASP A 599 -14.18 -0.80 24.79
N TRP A 600 -14.73 0.29 24.22
CA TRP A 600 -14.22 1.64 24.47
C TRP A 600 -14.28 2.02 25.95
N TYR A 601 -15.36 1.62 26.66
CA TYR A 601 -15.50 1.84 28.10
C TYR A 601 -14.45 1.12 28.95
N ARG A 602 -14.06 -0.07 28.53
CA ARG A 602 -13.07 -0.90 29.27
C ARG A 602 -11.64 -0.45 29.03
N MET A 603 -11.40 0.32 27.96
CA MET A 603 -10.05 0.80 27.64
C MET A 603 -9.55 1.79 28.68
N SER A 604 -8.32 1.58 29.15
CA SER A 604 -7.58 2.58 29.89
C SER A 604 -7.31 3.83 29.03
N ILE A 605 -6.99 4.96 29.67
CA ILE A 605 -6.64 6.22 28.97
C ILE A 605 -5.44 6.00 28.02
N GLY A 606 -4.51 5.11 28.40
CA GLY A 606 -3.39 4.73 27.54
C GLY A 606 -3.81 4.01 26.28
N GLU A 607 -4.72 3.04 26.40
CA GLU A 607 -5.28 2.28 25.26
C GLU A 607 -6.13 3.17 24.35
N GLN A 608 -6.95 4.04 24.90
CA GLN A 608 -7.71 5.04 24.14
C GLN A 608 -6.77 5.98 23.37
N THR A 609 -5.67 6.39 24.00
CA THR A 609 -4.66 7.23 23.33
C THR A 609 -3.96 6.47 22.21
N ALA A 610 -3.60 5.22 22.42
CA ALA A 610 -3.02 4.36 21.40
C ALA A 610 -3.98 4.14 20.22
N PHE A 611 -5.27 3.95 20.49
CA PHE A 611 -6.31 3.84 19.48
C PHE A 611 -6.43 5.12 18.64
N ILE A 612 -6.52 6.29 19.27
CA ILE A 612 -6.57 7.59 18.58
C ILE A 612 -5.32 7.79 17.70
N ASN A 613 -4.14 7.41 18.19
CA ASN A 613 -2.91 7.52 17.43
C ASN A 613 -2.89 6.59 16.21
N ARG A 614 -3.46 5.38 16.30
CA ARG A 614 -3.65 4.50 15.13
C ARG A 614 -4.56 5.16 14.08
N LEU A 615 -5.68 5.76 14.49
CA LEU A 615 -6.55 6.50 13.56
C LEU A 615 -5.82 7.67 12.90
N LYS A 616 -5.07 8.45 13.65
CA LYS A 616 -4.25 9.56 13.11
C LYS A 616 -3.21 9.07 12.10
N SER A 617 -2.61 7.92 12.37
CA SER A 617 -1.66 7.29 11.46
C SER A 617 -2.35 6.90 10.14
N ARG A 618 -3.53 6.28 10.20
CA ARG A 618 -4.32 5.96 9.00
C ARG A 618 -4.69 7.22 8.20
N LEU A 619 -5.16 8.25 8.89
CA LEU A 619 -5.51 9.51 8.26
C LEU A 619 -4.32 10.17 7.55
N ALA A 620 -3.17 10.25 8.22
CA ALA A 620 -1.94 10.74 7.62
C ALA A 620 -1.57 9.95 6.36
N ARG A 621 -1.78 8.61 6.38
CA ARG A 621 -1.54 7.74 5.25
C ARG A 621 -2.46 8.05 4.07
N TYR A 622 -3.73 8.32 4.31
CA TYR A 622 -4.67 8.67 3.23
C TYR A 622 -4.35 10.02 2.60
N GLU A 623 -3.87 10.97 3.39
CA GLU A 623 -3.36 12.24 2.88
C GLU A 623 -2.12 12.05 1.97
N GLU A 624 -1.26 11.08 2.28
CA GLU A 624 -0.13 10.72 1.42
C GLU A 624 -0.59 10.03 0.13
N TYR A 625 -1.59 9.16 0.18
CA TYR A 625 -2.16 8.56 -1.04
C TYR A 625 -2.75 9.63 -1.96
N ASP A 626 -3.44 10.63 -1.42
CA ASP A 626 -4.01 11.73 -2.22
C ASP A 626 -2.92 12.56 -2.92
N ARG A 627 -1.76 12.75 -2.30
CA ARG A 627 -0.61 13.47 -2.88
C ARG A 627 0.17 12.65 -3.90
N ASP A 628 0.08 11.34 -3.86
CA ASP A 628 0.83 10.42 -4.72
C ASP A 628 0.22 10.34 -6.11
N ARG A 629 0.56 11.30 -6.98
CA ARG A 629 -0.02 11.45 -8.31
C ARG A 629 0.28 10.28 -9.25
N ASP A 630 1.37 9.58 -9.03
CA ASP A 630 1.90 8.57 -9.96
C ASP A 630 1.24 7.19 -9.81
N ASN A 631 0.51 6.96 -8.72
CA ASN A 631 -0.13 5.67 -8.41
C ASN A 631 -1.67 5.71 -8.47
N TRP A 632 -2.24 6.81 -8.97
CA TRP A 632 -3.67 6.89 -9.29
C TRP A 632 -3.93 6.40 -10.70
N GLU A 633 -4.86 5.46 -10.85
CA GLU A 633 -5.21 4.86 -12.15
C GLU A 633 -6.66 5.14 -12.53
N SER A 634 -6.87 5.39 -13.82
CA SER A 634 -8.21 5.59 -14.39
C SER A 634 -8.70 4.34 -15.08
N PHE A 635 -9.91 3.90 -14.78
CA PHE A 635 -10.58 2.89 -15.58
C PHE A 635 -11.34 3.55 -16.74
N GLY A 636 -10.81 3.41 -17.95
CA GLY A 636 -11.41 3.99 -19.15
C GLY A 636 -11.45 5.53 -19.11
N GLN A 637 -12.62 6.12 -19.33
CA GLN A 637 -12.84 7.57 -19.31
C GLN A 637 -13.44 8.04 -17.97
N ALA A 638 -12.97 7.50 -16.85
CA ALA A 638 -13.46 7.89 -15.53
C ALA A 638 -13.12 9.35 -15.21
N ASN A 639 -14.02 10.03 -14.49
CA ASN A 639 -13.74 11.35 -13.93
C ASN A 639 -12.61 11.28 -12.90
N ALA A 640 -11.93 12.40 -12.66
CA ALA A 640 -10.79 12.43 -11.73
C ALA A 640 -11.14 11.95 -10.30
N GLY A 641 -12.38 12.16 -9.84
CA GLY A 641 -12.86 11.67 -8.55
C GLY A 641 -13.05 10.15 -8.47
N ASP A 642 -13.17 9.48 -9.63
CA ASP A 642 -13.38 8.04 -9.76
C ASP A 642 -12.08 7.29 -10.10
N TRP A 643 -10.95 7.98 -10.18
CA TRP A 643 -9.66 7.33 -10.27
C TRP A 643 -9.41 6.52 -9.01
N VAL A 644 -8.76 5.37 -9.16
CA VAL A 644 -8.58 4.40 -8.09
C VAL A 644 -7.12 4.34 -7.62
N TYR A 645 -6.96 4.07 -6.33
CA TYR A 645 -5.70 3.81 -5.67
C TYR A 645 -5.73 2.44 -5.00
N ARG A 646 -4.60 1.71 -5.01
CA ARG A 646 -4.46 0.43 -4.31
C ARG A 646 -4.18 0.66 -2.85
N VAL A 647 -5.18 0.45 -2.01
CA VAL A 647 -5.04 0.56 -0.55
C VAL A 647 -4.92 -0.84 0.03
N PRO A 648 -3.77 -1.21 0.62
CA PRO A 648 -3.63 -2.49 1.31
C PRO A 648 -4.70 -2.64 2.38
N LEU A 649 -5.29 -3.84 2.53
CA LEU A 649 -6.33 -4.07 3.53
C LEU A 649 -5.85 -3.75 4.95
N THR A 650 -4.57 -3.95 5.23
CA THR A 650 -3.93 -3.60 6.52
C THR A 650 -3.90 -2.10 6.80
N MET A 651 -4.09 -1.26 5.76
CA MET A 651 -4.14 0.20 5.88
C MET A 651 -5.57 0.75 6.01
N LEU A 652 -6.58 -0.11 5.92
CA LEU A 652 -7.97 0.28 6.23
C LEU A 652 -8.13 0.55 7.74
N PRO A 653 -9.10 1.39 8.13
CA PRO A 653 -9.32 1.76 9.51
C PRO A 653 -9.70 0.60 10.40
#